data_4166c5ff5c9705775253d8afc6337136
#
_entry.id   4166c5ff5c9705775253d8afc6337136
#
_cell.length_a   1.000
_cell.length_b   1.000
_cell.length_c   1.000
_cell.angle_alpha   90.00
_cell.angle_beta   90.00
_cell.angle_gamma   90.00
#
_symmetry.space_group_name_H-M   'P 1'
#
loop_
_entity.id
_entity.type
_entity.pdbx_description
1 polymer ?
#
loop_
_entity_poly.entity_id
_entity_poly.type
_entity_poly.pdbx_seq_one_letter_code
_entity_poly.pdbx_strand_id
1 'polypeptide(L)'
;MSIFVLVMKERTRKRIIIWFWILFALPIVGVTALVISVVKFAQIPSFEELEHPNNNLATRLISSDGVVISTFHIENRTYVSYEDISPNVIHAAVATEDARFYNHSGVDFQSLGRVLFKTLLMRDSSQGGGSTITQQLAKTLYPREELLTGFPGAKYVSMVWIKMKEWVTAVKLERNYTKEEIVAMYLNSIFYGSGAYGIKAASETFFGKEPCELNIQEAALLVGAVNKPTRYNAALHPEAAKTRRDFVISQMAKAGYISESDKVLAQNSPIELNYSVQDHNSGLAPYFRDMIRKEMSASKPKRSQYLYEDEYVADTIRWAQDDLYGWLNKNTKPNGEKYNLDRDGLKIYVTINSRMQRYAEEAVQEQLSKNLQPLFTREMRSRRLPPYPNDIDTTTYNTLMKQARKWSERYRVGRKEGLSEKEIMAQFSKPVKMRVFAWNEKGYVDTVMTPNDSIKYCKSILRASFMAIEPSTGEVRAYVGGPSYKYFKYDNVRQGKRQVGSTVKPFLYTLAMQEGMTPCDKVVNMPQTFKVNDETWTPRSTDRADYIGKTVTLKWGLTHSSNNISAYLMKQFGPAAMAKMMRKMGIKSHFDEVYSLCVGPADLTLCEMVSAFNTFPSKGVYSDPLFVTRIEDNDGNVLAEFANKHTEAISDRTAYLMVNLMEGVIDHGTGVRLRNKYKLKGEIGGKTGTTNDNSDGWFIGYTPKITAGVWVGGEDRMVHFKQLALGSGSNMALPVWGIFMQKCLKDPYLDISELDTFDAPVGMNLDLSCTGGDIETEENADEFFGRTSDEGDDFFN
;
A
#
# COMPACT_ATOMS: atom_id res chain seq x y z
N MET A 1 -13.65 -15.12 -72.02
CA MET A 1 -14.93 -15.69 -71.50
C MET A 1 -16.04 -15.66 -72.53
N SER A 2 -16.22 -14.61 -73.34
CA SER A 2 -17.30 -14.49 -74.34
C SER A 2 -17.25 -15.50 -75.49
N ILE A 3 -16.08 -15.99 -75.91
CA ILE A 3 -15.94 -16.93 -77.06
C ILE A 3 -16.25 -18.39 -76.68
N PHE A 4 -16.02 -18.79 -75.43
CA PHE A 4 -16.27 -20.16 -74.94
C PHE A 4 -17.77 -20.45 -74.67
N VAL A 5 -18.56 -19.40 -74.48
CA VAL A 5 -20.01 -19.50 -74.21
C VAL A 5 -20.81 -19.70 -75.49
N LEU A 6 -20.29 -19.36 -76.67
CA LEU A 6 -20.95 -19.44 -77.93
C LEU A 6 -21.10 -20.87 -78.57
N VAL A 7 -20.30 -21.83 -78.09
CA VAL A 7 -20.29 -23.20 -78.64
C VAL A 7 -21.07 -24.22 -77.78
N MET A 8 -21.67 -23.83 -76.68
CA MET A 8 -22.38 -24.73 -75.76
C MET A 8 -23.90 -24.83 -76.13
N LYS A 9 -24.49 -26.06 -75.95
CA LYS A 9 -25.95 -26.28 -76.08
C LYS A 9 -26.70 -25.35 -75.12
N GLU A 10 -27.79 -24.75 -75.58
CA GLU A 10 -28.58 -23.71 -74.87
C GLU A 10 -28.93 -24.09 -73.43
N ARG A 11 -29.27 -25.32 -73.12
CA ARG A 11 -29.52 -25.82 -71.76
C ARG A 11 -28.29 -25.76 -70.85
N THR A 12 -27.12 -26.00 -71.38
CA THR A 12 -25.85 -25.93 -70.60
C THR A 12 -25.49 -24.49 -70.35
N ARG A 13 -25.70 -23.58 -71.27
CA ARG A 13 -25.48 -22.15 -71.15
C ARG A 13 -26.39 -21.52 -70.06
N LYS A 14 -27.65 -21.86 -70.01
CA LYS A 14 -28.63 -21.42 -69.01
C LYS A 14 -28.19 -21.92 -67.59
N ARG A 15 -27.77 -23.20 -67.48
CA ARG A 15 -27.26 -23.75 -66.21
C ARG A 15 -26.01 -23.04 -65.70
N ILE A 16 -25.06 -22.74 -66.58
CA ILE A 16 -23.80 -22.02 -66.17
C ILE A 16 -24.12 -20.60 -65.69
N ILE A 17 -25.02 -19.89 -66.37
CA ILE A 17 -25.49 -18.55 -66.01
C ILE A 17 -26.20 -18.59 -64.64
N ILE A 18 -27.07 -19.57 -64.40
CA ILE A 18 -27.75 -19.76 -63.12
C ILE A 18 -26.75 -20.07 -62.01
N TRP A 19 -25.84 -21.00 -62.27
CA TRP A 19 -24.79 -21.32 -61.28
C TRP A 19 -23.85 -20.13 -61.00
N PHE A 20 -23.52 -19.34 -62.03
CA PHE A 20 -22.76 -18.10 -61.85
C PHE A 20 -23.49 -17.12 -60.96
N TRP A 21 -24.77 -16.89 -61.18
CA TRP A 21 -25.59 -16.00 -60.37
C TRP A 21 -25.80 -16.55 -58.93
N ILE A 22 -26.01 -17.85 -58.79
CA ILE A 22 -26.09 -18.50 -57.46
C ILE A 22 -24.75 -18.34 -56.72
N LEU A 23 -23.63 -18.61 -57.38
CA LEU A 23 -22.30 -18.50 -56.79
C LEU A 23 -21.94 -17.03 -56.42
N PHE A 24 -22.47 -16.06 -57.18
CA PHE A 24 -22.31 -14.66 -56.90
C PHE A 24 -23.25 -14.16 -55.80
N ALA A 25 -24.52 -14.60 -55.82
CA ALA A 25 -25.53 -14.20 -54.82
C ALA A 25 -25.32 -14.85 -53.45
N LEU A 26 -24.83 -16.08 -53.38
CA LEU A 26 -24.69 -16.86 -52.15
C LEU A 26 -23.78 -16.18 -51.10
N PRO A 27 -22.61 -15.63 -51.45
CA PRO A 27 -21.79 -14.84 -50.50
C PRO A 27 -22.50 -13.58 -50.02
N ILE A 28 -23.23 -12.88 -50.90
CA ILE A 28 -23.95 -11.65 -50.55
C ILE A 28 -25.07 -11.96 -49.55
N VAL A 29 -25.86 -12.99 -49.83
CA VAL A 29 -26.91 -13.46 -48.92
C VAL A 29 -26.32 -13.93 -47.62
N GLY A 30 -25.18 -14.67 -47.63
CA GLY A 30 -24.47 -15.11 -46.45
C GLY A 30 -23.96 -13.96 -45.57
N VAL A 31 -23.34 -12.96 -46.18
CA VAL A 31 -22.88 -11.74 -45.46
C VAL A 31 -24.05 -10.94 -44.89
N THR A 32 -25.13 -10.78 -45.68
CA THR A 32 -26.34 -10.06 -45.24
C THR A 32 -27.02 -10.80 -44.07
N ALA A 33 -27.14 -12.11 -44.14
CA ALA A 33 -27.68 -12.93 -43.05
C ALA A 33 -26.82 -12.85 -41.79
N LEU A 34 -25.48 -12.85 -41.94
CA LEU A 34 -24.53 -12.70 -40.86
C LEU A 34 -24.65 -11.32 -40.18
N VAL A 35 -24.74 -10.24 -40.99
CA VAL A 35 -24.95 -8.88 -40.45
C VAL A 35 -26.27 -8.79 -39.70
N ILE A 36 -27.37 -9.31 -40.25
CA ILE A 36 -28.68 -9.33 -39.58
C ILE A 36 -28.60 -10.14 -38.28
N SER A 37 -27.91 -11.29 -38.28
CA SER A 37 -27.70 -12.09 -37.07
C SER A 37 -26.90 -11.33 -36.02
N VAL A 38 -25.82 -10.65 -36.42
CA VAL A 38 -25.04 -9.82 -35.50
C VAL A 38 -25.88 -8.69 -34.92
N VAL A 39 -26.64 -8.00 -35.72
CA VAL A 39 -27.50 -6.89 -35.24
C VAL A 39 -28.60 -7.38 -34.28
N LYS A 40 -29.15 -8.60 -34.49
CA LYS A 40 -30.23 -9.15 -33.67
C LYS A 40 -29.75 -9.89 -32.42
N PHE A 41 -28.65 -10.62 -32.50
CA PHE A 41 -28.22 -11.58 -31.46
C PHE A 41 -26.92 -11.20 -30.76
N ALA A 42 -26.07 -10.35 -31.34
CA ALA A 42 -24.96 -9.82 -30.62
C ALA A 42 -25.47 -8.76 -29.65
N GLN A 43 -25.04 -8.86 -28.39
CA GLN A 43 -25.23 -7.79 -27.41
C GLN A 43 -24.41 -6.58 -27.86
N ILE A 44 -24.99 -5.78 -28.75
CA ILE A 44 -24.38 -4.53 -29.18
C ILE A 44 -24.86 -3.48 -28.19
N PRO A 45 -23.92 -2.70 -27.61
CA PRO A 45 -24.24 -1.71 -26.59
C PRO A 45 -25.35 -0.77 -27.03
N SER A 46 -26.22 -0.42 -26.09
CA SER A 46 -27.24 0.61 -26.28
C SER A 46 -26.60 1.98 -26.54
N PHE A 47 -27.35 2.94 -27.00
CA PHE A 47 -26.88 4.32 -27.14
C PHE A 47 -26.45 4.90 -25.80
N GLU A 48 -27.22 4.62 -24.75
CA GLU A 48 -27.00 5.03 -23.39
C GLU A 48 -25.70 4.44 -22.79
N GLU A 49 -25.36 3.17 -23.11
CA GLU A 49 -24.07 2.55 -22.75
C GLU A 49 -22.88 3.10 -23.56
N LEU A 50 -23.13 3.64 -24.75
CA LEU A 50 -22.11 4.30 -25.58
C LEU A 50 -21.88 5.75 -25.14
N GLU A 51 -22.92 6.44 -24.69
CA GLU A 51 -22.89 7.81 -24.19
C GLU A 51 -22.22 7.87 -22.80
N HIS A 52 -22.45 6.83 -22.00
CA HIS A 52 -21.76 6.58 -20.76
C HIS A 52 -21.01 5.24 -20.87
N PRO A 53 -19.91 5.16 -21.64
CA PRO A 53 -19.13 3.94 -21.62
C PRO A 53 -18.84 3.62 -20.17
N ASN A 54 -19.00 2.33 -19.77
CA ASN A 54 -18.62 1.86 -18.43
C ASN A 54 -17.13 2.19 -18.24
N ASN A 55 -16.87 3.47 -18.09
CA ASN A 55 -15.56 3.98 -17.78
C ASN A 55 -15.22 3.39 -16.41
N ASN A 56 -14.22 2.55 -16.36
CA ASN A 56 -13.59 2.17 -15.13
C ASN A 56 -13.07 3.46 -14.50
N LEU A 57 -13.93 4.16 -13.76
CA LEU A 57 -13.60 5.41 -13.11
C LEU A 57 -12.70 5.08 -11.91
N ALA A 58 -11.59 5.77 -11.82
CA ALA A 58 -10.68 5.58 -10.71
C ALA A 58 -11.30 6.04 -9.40
N THR A 59 -11.41 5.17 -8.42
CA THR A 59 -11.79 5.53 -7.07
C THR A 59 -10.68 6.38 -6.43
N ARG A 60 -11.05 7.51 -5.82
CA ARG A 60 -10.10 8.45 -5.20
C ARG A 60 -10.13 8.30 -3.69
N LEU A 61 -8.94 8.24 -3.08
CA LEU A 61 -8.78 8.41 -1.64
C LEU A 61 -8.44 9.86 -1.34
N ILE A 62 -9.28 10.51 -0.57
CA ILE A 62 -9.19 11.94 -0.24
C ILE A 62 -8.88 12.06 1.25
N SER A 63 -7.76 12.68 1.59
CA SER A 63 -7.33 12.93 2.97
C SER A 63 -8.24 13.92 3.70
N SER A 64 -8.12 14.02 5.02
CA SER A 64 -8.88 14.95 5.85
C SER A 64 -8.63 16.42 5.51
N ASP A 65 -7.48 16.74 4.93
CA ASP A 65 -7.09 18.05 4.43
C ASP A 65 -7.38 18.25 2.92
N GLY A 66 -8.21 17.37 2.30
CA GLY A 66 -8.72 17.52 0.94
C GLY A 66 -7.75 17.09 -0.17
N VAL A 67 -6.59 16.53 0.16
CA VAL A 67 -5.59 16.09 -0.82
C VAL A 67 -5.92 14.69 -1.32
N VAL A 68 -5.92 14.45 -2.64
CA VAL A 68 -6.02 13.12 -3.21
C VAL A 68 -4.70 12.37 -2.96
N ILE A 69 -4.68 11.46 -1.99
CA ILE A 69 -3.47 10.70 -1.64
C ILE A 69 -3.24 9.51 -2.54
N SER A 70 -4.28 9.01 -3.21
CA SER A 70 -4.20 7.90 -4.16
C SER A 70 -5.47 7.71 -4.96
N THR A 71 -5.33 6.88 -6.01
CA THR A 71 -6.45 6.36 -6.80
C THR A 71 -6.39 4.84 -6.83
N PHE A 72 -7.56 4.18 -6.74
CA PHE A 72 -7.71 2.76 -7.07
C PHE A 72 -8.27 2.65 -8.48
N HIS A 73 -7.61 1.89 -9.32
CA HIS A 73 -8.02 1.69 -10.72
C HIS A 73 -7.39 0.39 -11.24
N ILE A 74 -8.11 -0.29 -12.12
CA ILE A 74 -7.54 -1.39 -12.91
C ILE A 74 -6.59 -0.79 -13.95
N GLU A 75 -6.99 0.39 -14.46
CA GLU A 75 -6.33 1.12 -15.53
C GLU A 75 -6.37 2.60 -15.15
N ASN A 76 -5.22 3.26 -15.07
CA ASN A 76 -5.16 4.70 -14.78
C ASN A 76 -5.70 5.46 -16.01
N ARG A 77 -7.00 5.76 -16.02
CA ARG A 77 -7.68 6.48 -17.10
C ARG A 77 -8.20 7.81 -16.58
N THR A 78 -7.47 8.87 -16.82
CA THR A 78 -7.99 10.22 -16.70
C THR A 78 -8.38 10.69 -18.11
N TYR A 79 -9.66 10.94 -18.35
CA TYR A 79 -10.14 11.41 -19.63
C TYR A 79 -9.64 12.83 -19.88
N VAL A 80 -9.17 13.08 -21.11
CA VAL A 80 -8.70 14.39 -21.58
C VAL A 80 -9.52 14.76 -22.80
N SER A 81 -10.02 16.00 -22.86
CA SER A 81 -10.78 16.48 -24.00
C SER A 81 -9.90 16.57 -25.27
N TYR A 82 -10.51 16.61 -26.44
CA TYR A 82 -9.76 16.71 -27.71
C TYR A 82 -8.84 17.94 -27.74
N GLU A 83 -9.33 19.06 -27.21
CA GLU A 83 -8.62 20.36 -27.17
C GLU A 83 -7.40 20.33 -26.24
N ASP A 84 -7.41 19.47 -25.22
CA ASP A 84 -6.31 19.31 -24.27
C ASP A 84 -5.26 18.26 -24.70
N ILE A 85 -5.42 17.69 -25.91
CA ILE A 85 -4.45 16.77 -26.50
C ILE A 85 -3.61 17.50 -27.54
N SER A 86 -2.29 17.36 -27.45
CA SER A 86 -1.38 17.94 -28.45
C SER A 86 -1.76 17.51 -29.87
N PRO A 87 -1.86 18.44 -30.84
CA PRO A 87 -2.06 18.11 -32.25
C PRO A 87 -1.04 17.08 -32.78
N ASN A 88 0.17 17.08 -32.23
CA ASN A 88 1.21 16.11 -32.60
C ASN A 88 0.80 14.68 -32.30
N VAL A 89 0.11 14.44 -31.19
CA VAL A 89 -0.39 13.09 -30.79
C VAL A 89 -1.50 12.65 -31.74
N ILE A 90 -2.43 13.53 -32.03
CA ILE A 90 -3.56 13.27 -32.95
C ILE A 90 -3.01 12.95 -34.34
N HIS A 91 -2.12 13.77 -34.87
CA HIS A 91 -1.48 13.59 -36.18
C HIS A 91 -0.67 12.29 -36.25
N ALA A 92 0.11 11.97 -35.18
CA ALA A 92 0.85 10.72 -35.09
C ALA A 92 -0.06 9.49 -35.13
N ALA A 93 -1.16 9.53 -34.37
CA ALA A 93 -2.14 8.44 -34.32
C ALA A 93 -2.85 8.24 -35.69
N VAL A 94 -3.37 9.31 -36.26
CA VAL A 94 -4.04 9.27 -37.57
C VAL A 94 -3.08 8.81 -38.67
N ALA A 95 -1.88 9.40 -38.75
CA ALA A 95 -0.89 9.06 -39.78
C ALA A 95 -0.43 7.58 -39.70
N THR A 96 -0.39 7.02 -38.51
CA THR A 96 0.17 5.67 -38.27
C THR A 96 -0.85 4.57 -38.28
N GLU A 97 -2.01 4.78 -37.63
CA GLU A 97 -3.02 3.77 -37.42
C GLU A 97 -4.11 3.80 -38.49
N ASP A 98 -4.47 4.99 -38.98
CA ASP A 98 -5.56 5.16 -39.94
C ASP A 98 -5.44 6.43 -40.80
N ALA A 99 -4.52 6.41 -41.74
CA ALA A 99 -4.20 7.58 -42.59
C ALA A 99 -5.41 8.18 -43.35
N ARG A 100 -6.53 7.48 -43.45
CA ARG A 100 -7.76 7.94 -44.11
C ARG A 100 -8.92 8.09 -43.13
N PHE A 101 -8.64 8.23 -41.86
CA PHE A 101 -9.64 8.31 -40.81
C PHE A 101 -10.78 9.30 -41.09
N TYR A 102 -10.45 10.46 -41.62
CA TYR A 102 -11.45 11.49 -41.95
C TYR A 102 -12.26 11.20 -43.22
N ASN A 103 -11.91 10.14 -44.00
CA ASN A 103 -12.50 9.84 -45.30
C ASN A 103 -13.40 8.60 -45.33
N HIS A 104 -13.70 7.99 -44.20
CA HIS A 104 -14.57 6.84 -44.07
C HIS A 104 -15.47 6.91 -42.84
N SER A 105 -16.50 6.09 -42.75
CA SER A 105 -17.47 6.03 -41.66
C SER A 105 -17.32 4.71 -40.86
N GLY A 106 -16.18 4.53 -40.16
CA GLY A 106 -15.90 3.39 -39.26
C GLY A 106 -15.22 2.19 -39.93
N VAL A 107 -15.47 1.94 -41.21
CA VAL A 107 -14.86 0.85 -42.01
C VAL A 107 -14.23 1.41 -43.28
N ASP A 108 -12.92 1.19 -43.43
CA ASP A 108 -12.19 1.55 -44.62
C ASP A 108 -12.14 0.41 -45.63
N PHE A 109 -13.13 0.36 -46.55
CA PHE A 109 -13.23 -0.69 -47.56
C PHE A 109 -12.07 -0.70 -48.57
N GLN A 110 -11.42 0.46 -48.84
CA GLN A 110 -10.28 0.50 -49.74
C GLN A 110 -9.04 -0.10 -49.10
N SER A 111 -8.80 0.18 -47.83
CA SER A 111 -7.72 -0.47 -47.07
C SER A 111 -7.97 -1.94 -46.90
N LEU A 112 -9.20 -2.36 -46.62
CA LEU A 112 -9.60 -3.77 -46.55
C LEU A 112 -9.34 -4.51 -47.86
N GLY A 113 -9.76 -3.92 -48.96
CA GLY A 113 -9.53 -4.46 -50.34
C GLY A 113 -8.04 -4.60 -50.64
N ARG A 114 -7.23 -3.60 -50.29
CA ARG A 114 -5.76 -3.62 -50.45
C ARG A 114 -5.10 -4.72 -49.66
N VAL A 115 -5.49 -4.89 -48.38
CA VAL A 115 -4.97 -5.94 -47.51
C VAL A 115 -5.36 -7.32 -48.05
N LEU A 116 -6.62 -7.51 -48.43
CA LEU A 116 -7.12 -8.79 -48.98
C LEU A 116 -6.37 -9.17 -50.27
N PHE A 117 -6.15 -8.21 -51.17
CA PHE A 117 -5.42 -8.41 -52.43
C PHE A 117 -3.95 -8.80 -52.18
N LYS A 118 -3.26 -8.08 -51.27
CA LYS A 118 -1.84 -8.35 -50.97
C LYS A 118 -1.67 -9.68 -50.22
N THR A 119 -2.51 -9.97 -49.24
CA THR A 119 -2.42 -11.20 -48.44
C THR A 119 -2.78 -12.45 -49.26
N LEU A 120 -3.83 -12.39 -50.10
CA LEU A 120 -4.28 -13.53 -50.89
C LEU A 120 -3.46 -13.76 -52.14
N LEU A 121 -3.05 -12.67 -52.86
CA LEU A 121 -2.33 -12.84 -54.12
C LEU A 121 -0.80 -12.78 -53.97
N MET A 122 -0.27 -11.94 -53.06
CA MET A 122 1.17 -11.72 -52.94
C MET A 122 1.81 -12.47 -51.76
N ARG A 123 0.97 -13.12 -50.90
CA ARG A 123 1.43 -13.84 -49.67
C ARG A 123 2.30 -12.99 -48.79
N ASP A 124 2.21 -11.69 -48.87
CA ASP A 124 2.98 -10.74 -48.03
C ASP A 124 2.13 -10.33 -46.83
N SER A 125 2.43 -10.91 -45.65
CA SER A 125 1.77 -10.57 -44.40
C SER A 125 2.44 -9.44 -43.65
N SER A 126 3.46 -8.79 -44.21
CA SER A 126 4.35 -7.87 -43.49
C SER A 126 3.85 -6.42 -43.42
N GLN A 127 2.81 -6.05 -44.15
CA GLN A 127 2.38 -4.65 -44.28
C GLN A 127 0.97 -4.36 -43.77
N GLY A 128 0.92 -3.75 -42.57
CA GLY A 128 -0.14 -2.89 -42.04
C GLY A 128 -1.50 -3.52 -41.79
N GLY A 129 -2.02 -3.30 -40.57
CA GLY A 129 -3.38 -3.68 -40.18
C GLY A 129 -4.44 -2.97 -41.02
N GLY A 130 -5.48 -3.68 -41.43
CA GLY A 130 -6.65 -3.11 -42.12
C GLY A 130 -7.76 -2.65 -41.17
N SER A 131 -7.45 -2.47 -39.88
CA SER A 131 -8.41 -1.99 -38.88
C SER A 131 -8.30 -0.48 -38.72
N THR A 132 -9.44 0.20 -38.68
CA THR A 132 -9.53 1.66 -38.48
C THR A 132 -9.38 2.01 -36.99
N ILE A 133 -9.12 3.28 -36.65
CA ILE A 133 -9.13 3.82 -35.28
C ILE A 133 -10.45 3.49 -34.59
N THR A 134 -11.60 3.69 -35.26
CA THR A 134 -12.93 3.42 -34.73
C THR A 134 -13.16 1.93 -34.44
N GLN A 135 -12.62 1.02 -35.27
CA GLN A 135 -12.66 -0.42 -34.99
C GLN A 135 -11.76 -0.82 -33.81
N GLN A 136 -10.60 -0.18 -33.67
CA GLN A 136 -9.73 -0.40 -32.50
C GLN A 136 -10.38 0.12 -31.22
N LEU A 137 -11.04 1.27 -31.27
CA LEU A 137 -11.83 1.80 -30.16
C LEU A 137 -12.98 0.83 -29.80
N ALA A 138 -13.76 0.38 -30.76
CA ALA A 138 -14.84 -0.60 -30.55
C ALA A 138 -14.34 -1.88 -29.86
N LYS A 139 -13.18 -2.38 -30.28
CA LYS A 139 -12.51 -3.54 -29.65
C LYS A 139 -12.07 -3.28 -28.20
N THR A 140 -11.68 -2.05 -27.87
CA THR A 140 -11.19 -1.68 -26.54
C THR A 140 -12.33 -1.43 -25.55
N LEU A 141 -13.43 -0.86 -26.02
CA LEU A 141 -14.60 -0.56 -25.19
C LEU A 141 -15.37 -1.83 -24.77
N TYR A 142 -15.29 -2.91 -25.53
CA TYR A 142 -16.06 -4.12 -25.27
C TYR A 142 -15.16 -5.35 -25.08
N PRO A 143 -15.34 -6.10 -23.97
CA PRO A 143 -14.55 -7.30 -23.71
C PRO A 143 -14.78 -8.35 -24.82
N ARG A 144 -13.74 -9.08 -25.16
CA ARG A 144 -13.84 -10.21 -26.09
C ARG A 144 -14.65 -11.33 -25.46
N GLU A 145 -15.68 -11.78 -26.18
CA GLU A 145 -16.36 -13.02 -25.86
C GLU A 145 -15.39 -14.21 -25.97
N GLU A 146 -15.61 -15.23 -25.16
CA GLU A 146 -14.81 -16.46 -25.24
C GLU A 146 -14.99 -17.11 -26.63
N LEU A 147 -13.87 -17.59 -27.17
CA LEU A 147 -13.89 -18.27 -28.46
C LEU A 147 -14.68 -19.58 -28.34
N LEU A 148 -15.60 -19.81 -29.24
CA LEU A 148 -16.33 -21.09 -29.36
C LEU A 148 -15.30 -22.24 -29.46
N THR A 149 -15.52 -23.27 -28.67
CA THR A 149 -14.78 -24.52 -28.70
C THR A 149 -15.77 -25.67 -28.94
N GLY A 150 -15.35 -26.71 -29.61
CA GLY A 150 -16.19 -27.91 -29.71
C GLY A 150 -16.38 -28.49 -31.12
N PHE A 151 -15.98 -27.77 -32.20
CA PHE A 151 -15.99 -28.34 -33.55
C PHE A 151 -14.81 -27.83 -34.42
N PRO A 152 -14.37 -28.59 -35.42
CA PRO A 152 -13.31 -28.12 -36.34
C PRO A 152 -13.74 -26.83 -37.05
N GLY A 153 -12.94 -25.76 -36.92
CA GLY A 153 -13.26 -24.46 -37.52
C GLY A 153 -13.98 -23.48 -36.59
N ALA A 154 -14.43 -23.85 -35.40
CA ALA A 154 -15.09 -22.99 -34.41
C ALA A 154 -14.33 -21.68 -34.17
N LYS A 155 -13.03 -21.72 -34.09
CA LYS A 155 -12.15 -20.57 -33.91
C LYS A 155 -12.26 -19.55 -35.05
N TYR A 156 -12.38 -20.01 -36.29
CA TYR A 156 -12.55 -19.10 -37.47
C TYR A 156 -13.90 -18.44 -37.48
N VAL A 157 -14.96 -19.23 -37.17
CA VAL A 157 -16.33 -18.68 -37.06
C VAL A 157 -16.39 -17.61 -35.98
N SER A 158 -15.85 -17.88 -34.80
CA SER A 158 -15.78 -16.89 -33.71
C SER A 158 -15.00 -15.63 -34.11
N MET A 159 -13.87 -15.79 -34.81
CA MET A 159 -13.10 -14.63 -35.28
C MET A 159 -13.87 -13.76 -36.27
N VAL A 160 -14.62 -14.37 -37.22
CA VAL A 160 -15.48 -13.65 -38.16
C VAL A 160 -16.60 -12.95 -37.41
N TRP A 161 -17.27 -13.63 -36.48
CA TRP A 161 -18.32 -13.06 -35.63
C TRP A 161 -17.84 -11.85 -34.84
N ILE A 162 -16.69 -11.94 -34.13
CA ILE A 162 -16.09 -10.85 -33.38
C ILE A 162 -15.78 -9.68 -34.34
N LYS A 163 -15.19 -9.93 -35.49
CA LYS A 163 -14.90 -8.88 -36.48
C LYS A 163 -16.14 -8.18 -37.01
N MET A 164 -17.20 -8.89 -37.25
CA MET A 164 -18.47 -8.30 -37.69
C MET A 164 -19.09 -7.44 -36.58
N LYS A 165 -19.00 -7.88 -35.32
CA LYS A 165 -19.43 -7.09 -34.16
C LYS A 165 -18.60 -5.78 -34.05
N GLU A 166 -17.26 -5.86 -34.18
CA GLU A 166 -16.39 -4.68 -34.23
C GLU A 166 -16.81 -3.69 -35.36
N TRP A 167 -17.14 -4.17 -36.57
CA TRP A 167 -17.55 -3.32 -37.67
C TRP A 167 -18.89 -2.64 -37.42
N VAL A 168 -19.91 -3.39 -36.97
CA VAL A 168 -21.21 -2.83 -36.65
C VAL A 168 -21.12 -1.77 -35.56
N THR A 169 -20.33 -2.04 -34.52
CA THR A 169 -20.08 -1.08 -33.42
C THR A 169 -19.34 0.15 -33.92
N ALA A 170 -18.31 -0.01 -34.76
CA ALA A 170 -17.58 1.11 -35.37
C ALA A 170 -18.51 2.04 -36.19
N VAL A 171 -19.42 1.47 -37.00
CA VAL A 171 -20.41 2.27 -37.78
C VAL A 171 -21.38 2.98 -36.82
N LYS A 172 -21.79 2.36 -35.71
CA LYS A 172 -22.63 3.03 -34.69
C LYS A 172 -21.91 4.19 -34.03
N LEU A 173 -20.63 4.02 -33.64
CA LEU A 173 -19.83 5.09 -33.09
C LEU A 173 -19.75 6.30 -34.05
N GLU A 174 -19.42 6.08 -35.31
CA GLU A 174 -19.33 7.13 -36.33
C GLU A 174 -20.65 7.84 -36.65
N ARG A 175 -21.78 7.25 -36.29
CA ARG A 175 -23.10 7.90 -36.43
C ARG A 175 -23.45 8.80 -35.27
N ASN A 176 -22.86 8.57 -34.13
CA ASN A 176 -23.23 9.23 -32.87
C ASN A 176 -22.17 10.20 -32.36
N TYR A 177 -20.91 10.03 -32.78
CA TYR A 177 -19.77 10.84 -32.32
C TYR A 177 -19.05 11.50 -33.51
N THR A 178 -18.50 12.66 -33.31
CA THR A 178 -17.64 13.34 -34.25
C THR A 178 -16.28 12.63 -34.40
N LYS A 179 -15.52 12.95 -35.40
CA LYS A 179 -14.18 12.40 -35.60
C LYS A 179 -13.22 12.80 -34.47
N GLU A 180 -13.36 14.00 -33.95
CA GLU A 180 -12.61 14.55 -32.84
C GLU A 180 -12.89 13.78 -31.56
N GLU A 181 -14.17 13.54 -31.24
CA GLU A 181 -14.58 12.74 -30.08
C GLU A 181 -14.08 11.29 -30.20
N ILE A 182 -14.17 10.66 -31.35
CA ILE A 182 -13.70 9.28 -31.57
C ILE A 182 -12.19 9.17 -31.37
N VAL A 183 -11.40 10.11 -31.89
CA VAL A 183 -9.95 10.10 -31.72
C VAL A 183 -9.56 10.38 -30.26
N ALA A 184 -10.27 11.29 -29.60
CA ALA A 184 -10.07 11.53 -28.17
C ALA A 184 -10.39 10.30 -27.32
N MET A 185 -11.55 9.66 -27.55
CA MET A 185 -11.91 8.41 -26.88
C MET A 185 -10.88 7.30 -27.11
N TYR A 186 -10.37 7.18 -28.35
CA TYR A 186 -9.34 6.21 -28.70
C TYR A 186 -8.05 6.45 -27.89
N LEU A 187 -7.52 7.66 -27.91
CA LEU A 187 -6.28 8.03 -27.23
C LEU A 187 -6.41 7.90 -25.69
N ASN A 188 -7.60 8.13 -25.15
CA ASN A 188 -7.90 7.95 -23.72
C ASN A 188 -8.09 6.48 -23.31
N SER A 189 -8.32 5.54 -24.26
CA SER A 189 -8.64 4.16 -23.93
C SER A 189 -7.52 3.16 -24.18
N ILE A 190 -6.50 3.51 -24.96
CA ILE A 190 -5.44 2.55 -25.34
C ILE A 190 -4.35 2.41 -24.29
N PHE A 191 -3.67 1.27 -24.30
CA PHE A 191 -2.54 0.96 -23.42
C PHE A 191 -1.21 1.34 -24.05
N TYR A 192 -0.43 2.18 -23.37
CA TYR A 192 0.88 2.68 -23.84
C TYR A 192 2.08 1.94 -23.22
N GLY A 193 1.85 1.02 -22.32
CA GLY A 193 2.91 0.32 -21.56
C GLY A 193 3.09 0.88 -20.14
N SER A 194 3.90 0.19 -19.32
CA SER A 194 4.20 0.62 -17.93
C SER A 194 2.97 0.88 -17.04
N GLY A 195 1.85 0.21 -17.30
CA GLY A 195 0.60 0.46 -16.56
C GLY A 195 -0.18 1.70 -17.00
N ALA A 196 0.31 2.45 -18.01
CA ALA A 196 -0.32 3.67 -18.47
C ALA A 196 -1.43 3.38 -19.52
N TYR A 197 -2.68 3.60 -19.13
CA TYR A 197 -3.85 3.57 -19.98
C TYR A 197 -4.34 4.99 -20.23
N GLY A 198 -4.50 5.36 -21.50
CA GLY A 198 -4.84 6.72 -21.91
C GLY A 198 -3.64 7.65 -22.01
N ILE A 199 -3.81 8.70 -22.82
CA ILE A 199 -2.74 9.62 -23.21
C ILE A 199 -2.22 10.44 -22.02
N LYS A 200 -3.09 10.79 -21.04
CA LYS A 200 -2.66 11.55 -19.86
C LYS A 200 -1.73 10.72 -18.98
N ALA A 201 -2.17 9.51 -18.63
CA ALA A 201 -1.33 8.61 -17.84
C ALA A 201 0.00 8.28 -18.54
N ALA A 202 -0.01 8.16 -19.87
CA ALA A 202 1.21 7.94 -20.65
C ALA A 202 2.13 9.15 -20.65
N SER A 203 1.61 10.36 -20.89
CA SER A 203 2.37 11.61 -20.85
C SER A 203 3.03 11.84 -19.49
N GLU A 204 2.27 11.71 -18.42
CA GLU A 204 2.78 11.81 -17.06
C GLU A 204 3.82 10.73 -16.71
N THR A 205 3.55 9.46 -17.09
CA THR A 205 4.44 8.32 -16.79
C THR A 205 5.79 8.42 -17.49
N PHE A 206 5.81 8.80 -18.77
CA PHE A 206 7.04 8.80 -19.57
C PHE A 206 7.77 10.14 -19.57
N PHE A 207 7.03 11.27 -19.45
CA PHE A 207 7.61 12.60 -19.59
C PHE A 207 7.34 13.55 -18.43
N GLY A 208 6.39 13.24 -17.54
CA GLY A 208 5.97 14.14 -16.45
C GLY A 208 5.32 15.42 -16.96
N LYS A 209 4.62 15.36 -18.10
CA LYS A 209 4.00 16.49 -18.82
C LYS A 209 2.50 16.30 -19.00
N GLU A 210 1.76 17.41 -19.17
CA GLU A 210 0.39 17.36 -19.64
C GLU A 210 0.34 16.94 -21.12
N PRO A 211 -0.74 16.29 -21.61
CA PRO A 211 -0.85 15.83 -23.00
C PRO A 211 -0.75 16.90 -24.05
N CYS A 212 -1.18 18.13 -23.76
CA CYS A 212 -1.08 19.29 -24.67
C CYS A 212 0.37 19.76 -24.88
N GLU A 213 1.29 19.45 -23.95
CA GLU A 213 2.70 19.88 -24.01
C GLU A 213 3.60 18.91 -24.80
N LEU A 214 3.06 17.79 -25.29
CA LEU A 214 3.85 16.80 -26.01
C LEU A 214 4.32 17.33 -27.39
N ASN A 215 5.62 17.24 -27.60
CA ASN A 215 6.25 17.60 -28.87
C ASN A 215 6.18 16.43 -29.88
N ILE A 216 6.70 16.64 -31.11
CA ILE A 216 6.63 15.67 -32.22
C ILE A 216 7.27 14.32 -31.84
N GLN A 217 8.48 14.33 -31.28
CA GLN A 217 9.21 13.10 -30.94
C GLN A 217 8.60 12.36 -29.75
N GLU A 218 8.06 13.06 -28.77
CA GLU A 218 7.39 12.50 -27.61
C GLU A 218 6.04 11.87 -28.02
N ALA A 219 5.24 12.59 -28.79
CA ALA A 219 4.00 12.11 -29.37
C ALA A 219 4.21 10.85 -30.23
N ALA A 220 5.21 10.88 -31.12
CA ALA A 220 5.54 9.75 -31.97
C ALA A 220 6.05 8.54 -31.18
N LEU A 221 6.76 8.76 -30.06
CA LEU A 221 7.22 7.71 -29.17
C LEU A 221 6.04 6.98 -28.50
N LEU A 222 5.11 7.74 -27.93
CA LEU A 222 3.92 7.18 -27.27
C LEU A 222 3.03 6.44 -28.27
N VAL A 223 2.68 7.05 -29.39
CA VAL A 223 1.87 6.41 -30.45
C VAL A 223 2.57 5.18 -31.02
N GLY A 224 3.88 5.24 -31.18
CA GLY A 224 4.67 4.09 -31.60
C GLY A 224 4.57 2.89 -30.65
N ALA A 225 4.50 3.14 -29.35
CA ALA A 225 4.39 2.09 -28.34
C ALA A 225 3.06 1.31 -28.41
N VAL A 226 1.95 1.93 -28.87
CA VAL A 226 0.60 1.33 -28.93
C VAL A 226 0.59 -0.02 -29.66
N ASN A 227 1.36 -0.18 -30.71
CA ASN A 227 1.38 -1.41 -31.52
C ASN A 227 1.84 -2.66 -30.72
N LYS A 228 2.90 -2.52 -29.87
CA LYS A 228 3.44 -3.55 -28.99
C LYS A 228 4.00 -2.88 -27.72
N PRO A 229 3.15 -2.54 -26.74
CA PRO A 229 3.51 -1.69 -25.60
C PRO A 229 4.66 -2.23 -24.73
N THR A 230 4.83 -3.55 -24.66
CA THR A 230 5.96 -4.15 -23.95
C THR A 230 7.27 -4.05 -24.75
N ARG A 231 7.21 -4.30 -26.07
CA ARG A 231 8.39 -4.33 -26.94
C ARG A 231 8.93 -2.94 -27.23
N TYR A 232 8.05 -1.97 -27.41
CA TYR A 232 8.38 -0.59 -27.78
C TYR A 232 8.36 0.37 -26.59
N ASN A 233 8.45 -0.18 -25.37
CA ASN A 233 8.57 0.59 -24.14
C ASN A 233 9.94 1.29 -24.09
N ALA A 234 9.96 2.61 -24.10
CA ALA A 234 11.20 3.38 -24.17
C ALA A 234 12.07 3.25 -22.90
N ALA A 235 11.46 3.01 -21.74
CA ALA A 235 12.19 2.80 -20.49
C ALA A 235 12.83 1.40 -20.38
N LEU A 236 12.26 0.40 -21.08
CA LEU A 236 12.74 -0.98 -21.05
C LEU A 236 13.59 -1.35 -22.28
N HIS A 237 13.23 -0.82 -23.45
CA HIS A 237 13.83 -1.16 -24.75
C HIS A 237 14.05 0.09 -25.62
N PRO A 238 14.95 1.01 -25.25
CA PRO A 238 15.12 2.31 -25.89
C PRO A 238 15.42 2.23 -27.39
N GLU A 239 16.25 1.29 -27.84
CA GLU A 239 16.58 1.14 -29.26
C GLU A 239 15.39 0.69 -30.12
N ALA A 240 14.60 -0.25 -29.62
CA ALA A 240 13.40 -0.69 -30.32
C ALA A 240 12.32 0.42 -30.34
N ALA A 241 12.21 1.17 -29.26
CA ALA A 241 11.33 2.33 -29.16
C ALA A 241 11.75 3.45 -30.11
N LYS A 242 13.05 3.74 -30.22
CA LYS A 242 13.61 4.72 -31.18
C LYS A 242 13.26 4.34 -32.61
N THR A 243 13.54 3.11 -33.01
CA THR A 243 13.23 2.61 -34.36
C THR A 243 11.72 2.78 -34.68
N ARG A 244 10.86 2.47 -33.70
CA ARG A 244 9.41 2.60 -33.89
C ARG A 244 8.94 4.05 -33.90
N ARG A 245 9.50 4.93 -33.07
CA ARG A 245 9.30 6.39 -33.07
C ARG A 245 9.61 6.97 -34.45
N ASP A 246 10.78 6.64 -34.98
CA ASP A 246 11.27 7.15 -36.25
C ASP A 246 10.41 6.71 -37.43
N PHE A 247 9.80 5.50 -37.36
CA PHE A 247 8.77 5.05 -38.27
C PHE A 247 7.51 5.94 -38.20
N VAL A 248 7.00 6.24 -36.97
CA VAL A 248 5.81 7.10 -36.79
C VAL A 248 6.06 8.49 -37.36
N ILE A 249 7.21 9.10 -37.06
CA ILE A 249 7.60 10.40 -37.59
C ILE A 249 7.62 10.37 -39.11
N SER A 250 8.11 9.29 -39.72
CA SER A 250 8.09 9.13 -41.20
C SER A 250 6.65 9.02 -41.75
N GLN A 251 5.71 8.43 -41.03
CA GLN A 251 4.29 8.40 -41.45
C GLN A 251 3.65 9.81 -41.34
N MET A 252 3.98 10.58 -40.30
CA MET A 252 3.50 11.94 -40.12
C MET A 252 3.97 12.85 -41.30
N ALA A 253 5.23 12.75 -41.70
CA ALA A 253 5.77 13.49 -42.85
C ALA A 253 5.08 13.03 -44.15
N LYS A 254 4.92 11.73 -44.38
CA LYS A 254 4.23 11.20 -45.55
C LYS A 254 2.76 11.64 -45.67
N ALA A 255 2.10 11.81 -44.51
CA ALA A 255 0.72 12.30 -44.42
C ALA A 255 0.65 13.85 -44.56
N GLY A 256 1.74 14.56 -44.61
CA GLY A 256 1.82 16.03 -44.73
C GLY A 256 1.55 16.78 -43.41
N TYR A 257 1.57 16.11 -42.27
CA TYR A 257 1.38 16.76 -40.97
C TYR A 257 2.63 17.49 -40.45
N ILE A 258 3.83 17.09 -40.90
CA ILE A 258 5.10 17.73 -40.56
C ILE A 258 5.95 17.88 -41.82
N SER A 259 6.87 18.87 -41.84
CA SER A 259 7.81 19.08 -42.94
C SER A 259 8.93 18.00 -42.92
N GLU A 260 9.64 17.85 -44.06
CA GLU A 260 10.81 16.96 -44.10
C GLU A 260 11.96 17.47 -43.20
N SER A 261 12.08 18.78 -42.99
CA SER A 261 13.02 19.36 -42.02
C SER A 261 12.68 18.94 -40.58
N ASP A 262 11.41 19.06 -40.17
CA ASP A 262 10.97 18.66 -38.82
C ASP A 262 11.13 17.17 -38.60
N LYS A 263 10.88 16.34 -39.62
CA LYS A 263 11.16 14.91 -39.57
C LYS A 263 12.62 14.63 -39.25
N VAL A 264 13.55 15.23 -39.96
CA VAL A 264 14.99 15.01 -39.75
C VAL A 264 15.41 15.45 -38.34
N LEU A 265 14.91 16.60 -37.88
CA LEU A 265 15.17 17.09 -36.51
C LEU A 265 14.64 16.16 -35.46
N ALA A 266 13.37 15.72 -35.58
CA ALA A 266 12.73 14.86 -34.59
C ALA A 266 13.34 13.45 -34.53
N GLN A 267 13.78 12.88 -35.66
CA GLN A 267 14.45 11.58 -35.71
C GLN A 267 15.87 11.61 -35.10
N ASN A 268 16.58 12.73 -35.22
CA ASN A 268 17.91 12.92 -34.64
C ASN A 268 17.86 13.28 -33.15
N SER A 269 16.74 13.73 -32.63
CA SER A 269 16.58 14.07 -31.22
C SER A 269 16.73 12.82 -30.31
N PRO A 270 17.48 12.89 -29.21
CA PRO A 270 17.59 11.83 -28.25
C PRO A 270 16.22 11.55 -27.59
N ILE A 271 16.04 10.34 -27.02
CA ILE A 271 14.89 10.03 -26.18
C ILE A 271 15.22 10.49 -24.77
N GLU A 272 14.58 11.56 -24.33
CA GLU A 272 14.71 12.09 -22.97
C GLU A 272 13.43 11.72 -22.19
N LEU A 273 13.58 10.87 -21.16
CA LEU A 273 12.46 10.42 -20.34
C LEU A 273 12.55 11.04 -18.95
N ASN A 274 11.45 11.56 -18.48
CA ASN A 274 11.21 11.79 -17.05
C ASN A 274 10.30 10.65 -16.52
N TYR A 275 10.87 9.44 -16.51
CA TYR A 275 10.10 8.21 -16.32
C TYR A 275 9.73 7.98 -14.86
N SER A 276 8.45 8.09 -14.56
CA SER A 276 7.89 7.83 -13.24
C SER A 276 6.61 7.01 -13.37
N VAL A 277 6.67 5.74 -12.99
CA VAL A 277 5.46 4.89 -12.95
C VAL A 277 4.65 5.24 -11.72
N GLN A 278 3.49 5.84 -11.92
CA GLN A 278 2.48 5.97 -10.88
C GLN A 278 1.79 4.61 -10.69
N ASP A 279 2.40 3.73 -9.91
CA ASP A 279 1.78 2.47 -9.54
C ASP A 279 1.17 2.58 -8.13
N HIS A 280 0.31 1.61 -7.79
CA HIS A 280 -0.28 1.49 -6.45
C HIS A 280 0.75 1.23 -5.33
N ASN A 281 2.04 1.07 -5.65
CA ASN A 281 3.13 0.92 -4.68
C ASN A 281 3.83 2.24 -4.37
N SER A 282 3.61 3.29 -5.18
CA SER A 282 4.19 4.63 -5.03
C SER A 282 3.16 5.63 -4.46
N GLY A 283 3.61 6.79 -4.01
CA GLY A 283 2.77 7.83 -3.40
C GLY A 283 2.61 7.69 -1.89
N LEU A 284 1.83 8.59 -1.30
CA LEU A 284 1.64 8.72 0.14
C LEU A 284 0.83 7.57 0.74
N ALA A 285 1.18 7.13 1.95
CA ALA A 285 0.48 6.12 2.74
C ALA A 285 0.19 4.77 2.05
N PRO A 286 1.17 4.10 1.39
CA PRO A 286 0.89 2.92 0.58
C PRO A 286 0.35 1.71 1.38
N TYR A 287 0.78 1.52 2.62
CA TYR A 287 0.25 0.49 3.53
C TYR A 287 -1.19 0.78 3.95
N PHE A 288 -1.50 2.04 4.23
CA PHE A 288 -2.85 2.47 4.58
C PHE A 288 -3.83 2.22 3.42
N ARG A 289 -3.44 2.55 2.20
CA ARG A 289 -4.24 2.30 0.99
C ARG A 289 -4.57 0.82 0.79
N ASP A 290 -3.57 -0.05 0.96
CA ASP A 290 -3.76 -1.50 0.89
C ASP A 290 -4.64 -2.01 2.02
N MET A 291 -4.47 -1.45 3.23
CA MET A 291 -5.30 -1.75 4.38
C MET A 291 -6.77 -1.37 4.10
N ILE A 292 -7.07 -0.17 3.59
CA ILE A 292 -8.44 0.24 3.22
C ILE A 292 -9.03 -0.71 2.17
N ARG A 293 -8.25 -1.07 1.13
CA ARG A 293 -8.70 -2.04 0.12
C ARG A 293 -9.09 -3.37 0.76
N LYS A 294 -8.25 -3.90 1.65
CA LYS A 294 -8.51 -5.17 2.36
C LYS A 294 -9.72 -5.08 3.28
N GLU A 295 -9.85 -4.00 4.04
CA GLU A 295 -10.99 -3.77 4.92
C GLU A 295 -12.31 -3.75 4.15
N MET A 296 -12.40 -2.93 3.11
CA MET A 296 -13.61 -2.80 2.30
C MET A 296 -13.94 -4.07 1.51
N SER A 297 -12.92 -4.85 1.12
CA SER A 297 -13.07 -6.09 0.34
C SER A 297 -13.20 -7.34 1.22
N ALA A 298 -13.15 -7.22 2.54
CA ALA A 298 -13.19 -8.36 3.45
C ALA A 298 -14.45 -9.20 3.23
N SER A 299 -14.31 -10.51 3.36
CA SER A 299 -15.42 -11.46 3.34
C SER A 299 -15.77 -11.88 4.76
N LYS A 300 -17.00 -12.42 4.93
CA LYS A 300 -17.44 -12.92 6.23
C LYS A 300 -16.41 -13.92 6.81
N PRO A 301 -15.97 -13.74 8.06
CA PRO A 301 -14.99 -14.61 8.71
C PRO A 301 -15.40 -16.07 8.71
N LYS A 302 -14.42 -16.97 8.52
CA LYS A 302 -14.63 -18.43 8.62
C LYS A 302 -13.72 -19.00 9.69
N ARG A 303 -14.25 -19.87 10.57
CA ARG A 303 -13.48 -20.44 11.70
C ARG A 303 -12.13 -21.04 11.29
N SER A 304 -12.05 -21.65 10.11
CA SER A 304 -10.82 -22.28 9.60
C SER A 304 -9.67 -21.30 9.30
N GLN A 305 -9.91 -20.00 9.35
CA GLN A 305 -8.90 -18.96 9.08
C GLN A 305 -8.17 -18.50 10.36
N TYR A 306 -8.63 -18.93 11.55
CA TYR A 306 -8.16 -18.47 12.85
C TYR A 306 -7.54 -19.60 13.66
N LEU A 307 -6.47 -19.30 14.35
CA LEU A 307 -5.82 -20.24 15.28
C LEU A 307 -6.60 -20.30 16.61
N TYR A 308 -7.04 -19.15 17.10
CA TYR A 308 -7.72 -19.00 18.38
C TYR A 308 -9.21 -18.70 18.19
N GLU A 309 -10.04 -19.23 19.11
CA GLU A 309 -11.50 -19.07 19.08
C GLU A 309 -11.92 -17.62 19.38
N ASP A 310 -11.30 -17.00 20.36
CA ASP A 310 -11.56 -15.61 20.76
C ASP A 310 -11.31 -14.62 19.61
N GLU A 311 -10.27 -14.83 18.79
CA GLU A 311 -9.99 -14.01 17.61
C GLU A 311 -11.07 -14.18 16.53
N TYR A 312 -11.54 -15.43 16.29
CA TYR A 312 -12.64 -15.69 15.36
C TYR A 312 -13.95 -15.02 15.81
N VAL A 313 -14.27 -15.12 17.11
CA VAL A 313 -15.47 -14.51 17.68
C VAL A 313 -15.37 -12.98 17.57
N ALA A 314 -14.23 -12.38 17.93
CA ALA A 314 -14.01 -10.93 17.85
C ALA A 314 -14.19 -10.42 16.42
N ASP A 315 -13.61 -11.11 15.42
CA ASP A 315 -13.72 -10.71 14.02
C ASP A 315 -15.12 -10.93 13.43
N THR A 316 -15.83 -11.96 13.92
CA THR A 316 -17.23 -12.21 13.56
C THR A 316 -18.15 -11.10 14.11
N ILE A 317 -17.92 -10.66 15.35
CA ILE A 317 -18.63 -9.51 15.94
C ILE A 317 -18.32 -8.25 15.15
N ARG A 318 -17.04 -8.04 14.81
CA ARG A 318 -16.63 -6.92 13.98
C ARG A 318 -17.31 -6.93 12.61
N TRP A 319 -17.40 -8.08 11.95
CA TRP A 319 -18.14 -8.21 10.68
C TRP A 319 -19.59 -7.76 10.80
N ALA A 320 -20.24 -8.04 11.91
CA ALA A 320 -21.64 -7.67 12.13
C ALA A 320 -21.82 -6.18 12.51
N GLN A 321 -20.85 -5.55 13.15
CA GLN A 321 -20.98 -4.24 13.79
C GLN A 321 -20.20 -3.11 13.13
N ASP A 322 -19.16 -3.43 12.34
CA ASP A 322 -18.32 -2.45 11.61
C ASP A 322 -18.82 -2.39 10.16
N ASP A 323 -19.45 -1.29 9.80
CA ASP A 323 -20.04 -1.10 8.48
C ASP A 323 -18.97 -0.96 7.37
N LEU A 324 -17.75 -0.51 7.69
CA LEU A 324 -16.65 -0.42 6.73
C LEU A 324 -16.07 -1.80 6.40
N TYR A 325 -16.00 -2.69 7.42
CA TYR A 325 -15.41 -4.03 7.27
C TYR A 325 -16.26 -4.90 6.35
N GLY A 326 -15.79 -5.11 5.13
CA GLY A 326 -16.53 -5.83 4.07
C GLY A 326 -17.58 -5.00 3.34
N TRP A 327 -17.49 -3.68 3.36
CA TRP A 327 -18.48 -2.77 2.77
C TRP A 327 -18.85 -3.15 1.33
N LEU A 328 -17.87 -3.47 0.47
CA LEU A 328 -18.08 -3.89 -0.94
C LEU A 328 -18.86 -5.22 -1.06
N ASN A 329 -18.80 -6.07 -0.04
CA ASN A 329 -19.50 -7.36 -0.02
C ASN A 329 -20.89 -7.27 0.59
N LYS A 330 -21.13 -6.26 1.41
CA LYS A 330 -22.43 -6.02 2.10
C LYS A 330 -23.38 -5.14 1.29
N ASN A 331 -22.84 -4.28 0.41
CA ASN A 331 -23.61 -3.27 -0.29
C ASN A 331 -23.67 -3.56 -1.80
N THR A 332 -24.78 -3.18 -2.41
CA THR A 332 -25.05 -3.32 -3.85
C THR A 332 -25.51 -2.00 -4.45
N LYS A 333 -25.21 -1.81 -5.72
CA LYS A 333 -25.71 -0.70 -6.54
C LYS A 333 -27.23 -0.86 -6.77
N PRO A 334 -27.91 0.19 -7.25
CA PRO A 334 -29.33 0.11 -7.62
C PRO A 334 -29.67 -0.98 -8.65
N ASN A 335 -28.72 -1.34 -9.51
CA ASN A 335 -28.85 -2.41 -10.50
C ASN A 335 -28.63 -3.84 -9.91
N GLY A 336 -28.38 -3.97 -8.61
CA GLY A 336 -28.14 -5.24 -7.93
C GLY A 336 -26.69 -5.74 -7.98
N GLU A 337 -25.79 -5.08 -8.69
CA GLU A 337 -24.37 -5.43 -8.71
C GLU A 337 -23.64 -4.94 -7.46
N LYS A 338 -22.57 -5.62 -7.06
CA LYS A 338 -21.69 -5.17 -5.97
C LYS A 338 -20.84 -3.99 -6.43
N TYR A 339 -20.52 -3.12 -5.50
CA TYR A 339 -19.53 -2.07 -5.72
C TYR A 339 -18.13 -2.64 -5.96
N ASN A 340 -17.36 -1.94 -6.80
CA ASN A 340 -15.98 -2.31 -7.15
C ASN A 340 -15.07 -1.09 -7.04
N LEU A 341 -14.06 -1.17 -6.17
CA LEU A 341 -13.09 -0.09 -5.95
C LEU A 341 -12.33 0.35 -7.20
N ASP A 342 -12.15 -0.56 -8.14
CA ASP A 342 -11.29 -0.32 -9.30
C ASP A 342 -12.06 0.18 -10.53
N ARG A 343 -13.41 0.29 -10.44
CA ARG A 343 -14.28 0.59 -11.60
C ARG A 343 -15.32 1.67 -11.36
N ASP A 344 -15.79 1.84 -10.13
CA ASP A 344 -17.01 2.59 -9.87
C ASP A 344 -16.77 4.07 -9.51
N GLY A 345 -15.51 4.54 -9.53
CA GLY A 345 -15.18 5.94 -9.34
C GLY A 345 -15.58 6.51 -7.98
N LEU A 346 -15.54 5.70 -6.93
CA LEU A 346 -15.91 6.13 -5.59
C LEU A 346 -14.98 7.23 -5.08
N LYS A 347 -15.51 8.16 -4.30
CA LYS A 347 -14.75 9.12 -3.51
C LYS A 347 -14.76 8.64 -2.07
N ILE A 348 -13.60 8.22 -1.58
CA ILE A 348 -13.43 7.69 -0.22
C ILE A 348 -12.69 8.75 0.59
N TYR A 349 -13.39 9.35 1.55
CA TYR A 349 -12.83 10.34 2.46
C TYR A 349 -12.21 9.62 3.64
N VAL A 350 -10.89 9.72 3.76
CA VAL A 350 -10.12 9.05 4.80
C VAL A 350 -9.64 10.04 5.85
N THR A 351 -9.36 9.53 7.04
CA THR A 351 -8.97 10.34 8.20
C THR A 351 -7.51 10.79 8.19
N ILE A 352 -6.67 10.20 7.32
CA ILE A 352 -5.26 10.60 7.17
C ILE A 352 -5.16 12.09 6.85
N ASN A 353 -4.28 12.80 7.59
CA ASN A 353 -3.83 14.13 7.23
C ASN A 353 -2.56 14.02 6.38
N SER A 354 -2.55 14.61 5.19
CA SER A 354 -1.46 14.44 4.22
C SER A 354 -0.11 14.96 4.73
N ARG A 355 -0.12 16.02 5.57
CA ARG A 355 1.09 16.61 6.18
C ARG A 355 1.65 15.72 7.28
N MET A 356 0.79 15.29 8.22
CA MET A 356 1.19 14.39 9.30
C MET A 356 1.70 13.05 8.73
N GLN A 357 1.05 12.53 7.71
CA GLN A 357 1.49 11.30 7.04
C GLN A 357 2.90 11.44 6.46
N ARG A 358 3.18 12.54 5.77
CA ARG A 358 4.51 12.82 5.22
C ARG A 358 5.54 12.94 6.34
N TYR A 359 5.24 13.63 7.44
CA TYR A 359 6.14 13.76 8.57
C TYR A 359 6.43 12.43 9.26
N ALA A 360 5.44 11.53 9.32
CA ALA A 360 5.64 10.18 9.83
C ALA A 360 6.57 9.34 8.93
N GLU A 361 6.34 9.37 7.61
CA GLU A 361 7.21 8.67 6.65
C GLU A 361 8.65 9.22 6.68
N GLU A 362 8.81 10.54 6.73
CA GLU A 362 10.11 11.21 6.85
C GLU A 362 10.81 10.88 8.16
N ALA A 363 10.10 10.85 9.30
CA ALA A 363 10.67 10.51 10.60
C ALA A 363 11.19 9.07 10.65
N VAL A 364 10.41 8.13 10.12
CA VAL A 364 10.84 6.73 9.97
C VAL A 364 12.07 6.65 9.07
N GLN A 365 12.01 7.28 7.88
CA GLN A 365 13.11 7.28 6.92
C GLN A 365 14.38 7.88 7.55
N GLU A 366 14.28 9.01 8.23
CA GLU A 366 15.40 9.71 8.82
C GLU A 366 16.09 8.86 9.91
N GLN A 367 15.34 8.35 10.87
CA GLN A 367 15.89 7.55 11.96
C GLN A 367 16.49 6.24 11.46
N LEU A 368 15.82 5.55 10.55
CA LEU A 368 16.29 4.26 10.05
C LEU A 368 17.50 4.43 9.12
N SER A 369 17.45 5.37 8.17
CA SER A 369 18.51 5.52 7.17
C SER A 369 19.79 6.14 7.73
N LYS A 370 19.67 7.18 8.57
CA LYS A 370 20.83 7.92 9.08
C LYS A 370 21.46 7.31 10.33
N ASN A 371 20.63 6.69 11.19
CA ASN A 371 21.07 6.24 12.50
C ASN A 371 21.08 4.71 12.63
N LEU A 372 19.91 4.05 12.64
CA LEU A 372 19.81 2.66 13.07
C LEU A 372 20.39 1.66 12.06
N GLN A 373 20.02 1.75 10.78
CA GLN A 373 20.45 0.75 9.79
C GLN A 373 21.96 0.74 9.56
N PRO A 374 22.68 1.88 9.51
CA PRO A 374 24.14 1.88 9.41
C PRO A 374 24.81 1.15 10.58
N LEU A 375 24.38 1.45 11.82
CA LEU A 375 24.89 0.80 13.04
C LEU A 375 24.58 -0.70 13.02
N PHE A 376 23.35 -1.06 12.68
CA PHE A 376 22.92 -2.44 12.59
C PHE A 376 23.69 -3.21 11.52
N THR A 377 23.90 -2.63 10.36
CA THR A 377 24.69 -3.24 9.28
C THR A 377 26.13 -3.47 9.67
N ARG A 378 26.72 -2.52 10.43
CA ARG A 378 28.08 -2.68 10.98
C ARG A 378 28.15 -3.86 11.96
N GLU A 379 27.19 -3.97 12.86
CA GLU A 379 27.10 -5.08 13.81
C GLU A 379 26.89 -6.42 13.09
N MET A 380 26.01 -6.47 12.07
CA MET A 380 25.76 -7.69 11.30
C MET A 380 27.00 -8.23 10.60
N ARG A 381 27.90 -7.36 10.12
CA ARG A 381 29.14 -7.78 9.46
C ARG A 381 30.10 -8.51 10.39
N SER A 382 30.03 -8.28 11.69
CA SER A 382 30.87 -8.96 12.70
C SER A 382 30.31 -10.31 13.15
N ARG A 383 29.10 -10.68 12.72
CA ARG A 383 28.45 -11.95 13.13
C ARG A 383 28.98 -13.13 12.35
N ARG A 384 29.09 -14.29 13.01
CA ARG A 384 29.53 -15.55 12.41
C ARG A 384 28.56 -16.03 11.32
N LEU A 385 27.27 -15.96 11.59
CA LEU A 385 26.19 -16.41 10.72
C LEU A 385 25.14 -15.30 10.52
N PRO A 386 25.50 -14.17 9.85
CA PRO A 386 24.57 -13.06 9.68
C PRO A 386 23.31 -13.48 8.94
N PRO A 387 22.14 -12.89 9.28
CA PRO A 387 21.93 -11.80 10.25
C PRO A 387 21.66 -12.25 11.69
N TYR A 388 21.79 -13.53 11.99
CA TYR A 388 21.45 -14.13 13.28
C TYR A 388 22.55 -13.92 14.33
N PRO A 389 22.24 -14.03 15.63
CA PRO A 389 23.22 -13.87 16.71
C PRO A 389 24.30 -14.97 16.68
N ASN A 390 25.43 -14.73 17.37
CA ASN A 390 26.60 -15.60 17.30
C ASN A 390 26.43 -16.96 18.00
N ASP A 391 25.47 -17.05 18.91
CA ASP A 391 25.11 -18.25 19.68
C ASP A 391 24.12 -19.17 18.97
N ILE A 392 23.61 -18.75 17.80
CA ILE A 392 22.78 -19.64 16.98
C ILE A 392 23.58 -20.89 16.55
N ASP A 393 23.01 -22.05 16.76
CA ASP A 393 23.59 -23.28 16.25
C ASP A 393 23.39 -23.39 14.72
N THR A 394 24.35 -24.11 14.09
CA THR A 394 24.39 -24.23 12.62
C THR A 394 23.16 -24.96 12.06
N THR A 395 22.55 -25.87 12.82
CA THR A 395 21.37 -26.65 12.39
C THR A 395 20.15 -25.74 12.31
N THR A 396 19.91 -24.97 13.35
CA THR A 396 18.84 -23.95 13.41
C THR A 396 19.01 -22.92 12.28
N TYR A 397 20.24 -22.37 12.13
CA TYR A 397 20.54 -21.45 11.02
C TYR A 397 20.19 -22.03 9.65
N ASN A 398 20.65 -23.28 9.37
CA ASN A 398 20.39 -23.92 8.09
C ASN A 398 18.89 -24.16 7.86
N THR A 399 18.15 -24.50 8.93
CA THR A 399 16.71 -24.70 8.87
C THR A 399 15.98 -23.40 8.53
N LEU A 400 16.30 -22.30 9.20
CA LEU A 400 15.74 -20.97 8.94
C LEU A 400 16.05 -20.51 7.50
N MET A 401 17.28 -20.68 7.04
CA MET A 401 17.66 -20.31 5.69
C MET A 401 17.01 -21.20 4.63
N LYS A 402 16.81 -22.50 4.89
CA LYS A 402 16.09 -23.41 4.02
C LYS A 402 14.62 -22.98 3.89
N GLN A 403 14.00 -22.63 5.00
CA GLN A 403 12.61 -22.16 5.03
C GLN A 403 12.45 -20.82 4.28
N ALA A 404 13.35 -19.88 4.50
CA ALA A 404 13.35 -18.59 3.80
C ALA A 404 13.49 -18.76 2.27
N ARG A 405 14.34 -19.69 1.80
CA ARG A 405 14.42 -20.04 0.37
C ARG A 405 13.10 -20.57 -0.15
N LYS A 406 12.47 -21.53 0.57
CA LYS A 406 11.19 -22.12 0.15
C LYS A 406 10.04 -21.13 0.07
N TRP A 407 10.05 -20.09 0.90
CA TRP A 407 9.04 -19.03 0.87
C TRP A 407 9.29 -17.96 -0.21
N SER A 408 10.48 -17.95 -0.82
CA SER A 408 10.80 -16.96 -1.84
C SER A 408 10.01 -17.15 -3.14
N GLU A 409 9.76 -16.04 -3.86
CA GLU A 409 9.13 -16.06 -5.17
C GLU A 409 9.91 -16.92 -6.16
N ARG A 410 11.23 -16.85 -6.14
CA ARG A 410 12.12 -17.68 -6.98
C ARG A 410 11.84 -19.17 -6.82
N TYR A 411 11.63 -19.64 -5.60
CA TYR A 411 11.29 -21.05 -5.36
C TYR A 411 9.91 -21.39 -5.92
N ARG A 412 8.91 -20.53 -5.69
CA ARG A 412 7.55 -20.74 -6.21
C ARG A 412 7.51 -20.77 -7.73
N VAL A 413 8.23 -19.85 -8.39
CA VAL A 413 8.33 -19.82 -9.86
C VAL A 413 9.02 -21.07 -10.38
N GLY A 414 10.18 -21.47 -9.82
CA GLY A 414 10.87 -22.68 -10.23
C GLY A 414 10.01 -23.95 -10.08
N ARG A 415 9.21 -24.03 -9.00
CA ARG A 415 8.23 -25.13 -8.84
C ARG A 415 7.14 -25.11 -9.91
N LYS A 416 6.62 -23.93 -10.26
CA LYS A 416 5.63 -23.76 -11.32
C LYS A 416 6.16 -24.11 -12.71
N GLU A 417 7.45 -23.87 -12.93
CA GLU A 417 8.17 -24.25 -14.17
C GLU A 417 8.55 -25.73 -14.23
N GLY A 418 8.24 -26.49 -13.18
CA GLY A 418 8.48 -27.94 -13.13
C GLY A 418 9.91 -28.33 -12.74
N LEU A 419 10.75 -27.40 -12.27
CA LEU A 419 12.11 -27.68 -11.84
C LEU A 419 12.14 -28.55 -10.58
N SER A 420 13.13 -29.44 -10.47
CA SER A 420 13.39 -30.20 -9.26
C SER A 420 13.88 -29.31 -8.11
N GLU A 421 13.69 -29.74 -6.86
CA GLU A 421 14.18 -28.98 -5.69
C GLU A 421 15.71 -28.76 -5.76
N LYS A 422 16.46 -29.72 -6.26
CA LYS A 422 17.92 -29.64 -6.43
C LYS A 422 18.31 -28.54 -7.43
N GLU A 423 17.65 -28.47 -8.58
CA GLU A 423 17.87 -27.44 -9.60
C GLU A 423 17.51 -26.05 -9.09
N ILE A 424 16.36 -25.92 -8.40
CA ILE A 424 15.97 -24.66 -7.79
C ILE A 424 16.99 -24.21 -6.76
N MET A 425 17.41 -25.09 -5.84
CA MET A 425 18.40 -24.76 -4.81
C MET A 425 19.76 -24.37 -5.41
N ALA A 426 20.16 -24.97 -6.52
CA ALA A 426 21.40 -24.61 -7.22
C ALA A 426 21.36 -23.17 -7.76
N GLN A 427 20.19 -22.66 -8.13
CA GLN A 427 20.03 -21.27 -8.57
C GLN A 427 20.31 -20.26 -7.45
N PHE A 428 20.09 -20.62 -6.16
CA PHE A 428 20.31 -19.71 -5.04
C PHE A 428 21.78 -19.39 -4.79
N SER A 429 22.70 -20.15 -5.36
CA SER A 429 24.15 -19.95 -5.24
C SER A 429 24.77 -19.20 -6.42
N LYS A 430 24.00 -18.90 -7.47
CA LYS A 430 24.49 -18.22 -8.67
C LYS A 430 24.29 -16.71 -8.54
N PRO A 431 25.35 -15.89 -8.70
CA PRO A 431 25.20 -14.42 -8.71
C PRO A 431 24.30 -13.96 -9.86
N VAL A 432 23.38 -13.04 -9.57
CA VAL A 432 22.48 -12.41 -10.55
C VAL A 432 22.39 -10.92 -10.29
N LYS A 433 22.18 -10.15 -11.35
CA LYS A 433 21.85 -8.73 -11.22
C LYS A 433 20.48 -8.60 -10.58
N MET A 434 20.36 -7.79 -9.57
CA MET A 434 19.08 -7.55 -8.89
C MET A 434 19.02 -6.16 -8.28
N ARG A 435 17.80 -5.66 -8.11
CA ARG A 435 17.48 -4.47 -7.35
C ARG A 435 16.94 -4.89 -6.00
N VAL A 436 17.56 -4.41 -4.92
CA VAL A 436 17.11 -4.67 -3.55
C VAL A 436 16.80 -3.36 -2.84
N PHE A 437 15.93 -3.41 -1.84
CA PHE A 437 15.64 -2.24 -1.00
C PHE A 437 16.89 -1.76 -0.27
N ALA A 438 17.03 -0.46 -0.11
CA ALA A 438 18.04 0.15 0.75
C ALA A 438 17.45 1.39 1.44
N TRP A 439 17.84 1.61 2.70
CA TRP A 439 17.56 2.84 3.42
C TRP A 439 18.47 3.94 2.89
N ASN A 440 18.11 4.52 1.75
CA ASN A 440 18.76 5.68 1.11
C ASN A 440 17.69 6.54 0.41
N GLU A 441 18.07 7.65 -0.17
CA GLU A 441 17.16 8.57 -0.87
C GLU A 441 16.42 7.91 -2.04
N LYS A 442 17.06 6.96 -2.72
CA LYS A 442 16.46 6.23 -3.85
C LYS A 442 15.53 5.11 -3.41
N GLY A 443 15.63 4.64 -2.15
CA GLY A 443 14.89 3.49 -1.64
C GLY A 443 15.35 2.14 -2.19
N TYR A 444 16.44 2.09 -2.97
CA TYR A 444 16.99 0.86 -3.53
C TYR A 444 18.47 0.95 -3.89
N VAL A 445 19.06 -0.21 -4.15
CA VAL A 445 20.39 -0.33 -4.76
C VAL A 445 20.37 -1.44 -5.81
N ASP A 446 20.99 -1.17 -6.96
CA ASP A 446 21.26 -2.16 -8.01
C ASP A 446 22.60 -2.85 -7.71
N THR A 447 22.60 -4.15 -7.67
CA THR A 447 23.77 -4.95 -7.23
C THR A 447 23.80 -6.31 -7.91
N VAL A 448 24.96 -6.99 -7.80
CA VAL A 448 25.14 -8.38 -8.20
C VAL A 448 25.41 -9.19 -6.95
N MET A 449 24.48 -10.06 -6.59
CA MET A 449 24.65 -10.97 -5.45
C MET A 449 23.94 -12.29 -5.70
N THR A 450 24.24 -13.30 -4.87
CA THR A 450 23.48 -14.55 -4.93
C THR A 450 22.09 -14.35 -4.32
N PRO A 451 21.05 -15.10 -4.77
CA PRO A 451 19.76 -15.09 -4.09
C PRO A 451 19.83 -15.47 -2.60
N ASN A 452 20.80 -16.30 -2.18
CA ASN A 452 21.05 -16.57 -0.77
C ASN A 452 21.48 -15.31 -0.01
N ASP A 453 22.39 -14.53 -0.59
CA ASP A 453 22.86 -13.29 0.05
C ASP A 453 21.77 -12.21 0.04
N SER A 454 20.93 -12.17 -0.99
CA SER A 454 19.76 -11.26 -1.00
C SER A 454 18.77 -11.58 0.12
N ILE A 455 18.54 -12.86 0.44
CA ILE A 455 17.70 -13.27 1.57
C ILE A 455 18.31 -12.78 2.91
N LYS A 456 19.63 -13.02 3.12
CA LYS A 456 20.32 -12.54 4.32
C LYS A 456 20.27 -11.01 4.43
N TYR A 457 20.49 -10.33 3.31
CA TYR A 457 20.40 -8.88 3.23
C TYR A 457 19.00 -8.37 3.60
N CYS A 458 17.94 -8.93 2.98
CA CYS A 458 16.56 -8.53 3.29
C CYS A 458 16.17 -8.78 4.75
N LYS A 459 16.66 -9.88 5.36
CA LYS A 459 16.46 -10.18 6.77
C LYS A 459 17.22 -9.23 7.71
N SER A 460 18.32 -8.63 7.27
CA SER A 460 19.08 -7.63 8.02
C SER A 460 18.56 -6.20 7.88
N ILE A 461 17.49 -5.98 7.11
CA ILE A 461 16.82 -4.69 7.05
C ILE A 461 15.88 -4.53 8.24
N LEU A 462 16.12 -3.52 9.07
CA LEU A 462 15.24 -3.16 10.17
C LEU A 462 13.87 -2.72 9.63
N ARG A 463 12.82 -3.14 10.30
CA ARG A 463 11.43 -2.75 10.07
C ARG A 463 11.05 -1.67 11.06
N ALA A 464 10.18 -0.76 10.64
CA ALA A 464 9.55 0.19 11.53
C ALA A 464 8.10 0.35 11.13
N SER A 465 7.24 0.60 12.10
CA SER A 465 5.86 1.01 11.89
C SER A 465 5.51 2.18 12.78
N PHE A 466 4.58 3.00 12.31
CA PHE A 466 4.12 4.21 12.98
C PHE A 466 2.62 4.38 12.78
N MET A 467 1.92 4.79 13.82
CA MET A 467 0.52 5.17 13.76
C MET A 467 0.25 6.35 14.69
N ALA A 468 -0.54 7.32 14.22
CA ALA A 468 -0.99 8.46 15.03
C ALA A 468 -2.51 8.56 14.99
N ILE A 469 -3.12 8.83 16.14
CA ILE A 469 -4.56 8.98 16.34
C ILE A 469 -4.83 10.33 17.01
N GLU A 470 -5.89 11.00 16.64
CA GLU A 470 -6.42 12.16 17.34
C GLU A 470 -7.28 11.71 18.54
N PRO A 471 -6.99 12.16 19.78
CA PRO A 471 -7.68 11.70 20.97
C PRO A 471 -9.17 11.98 20.98
N SER A 472 -9.59 13.15 20.56
CA SER A 472 -10.99 13.60 20.61
C SER A 472 -11.92 12.83 19.69
N THR A 473 -11.43 12.38 18.53
CA THR A 473 -12.22 11.76 17.46
C THR A 473 -11.91 10.29 17.24
N GLY A 474 -10.74 9.81 17.65
CA GLY A 474 -10.22 8.48 17.29
C GLY A 474 -9.82 8.34 15.82
N GLU A 475 -9.74 9.44 15.09
CA GLU A 475 -9.34 9.46 13.69
C GLU A 475 -7.83 9.18 13.52
N VAL A 476 -7.49 8.27 12.62
CA VAL A 476 -6.10 7.94 12.32
C VAL A 476 -5.52 9.00 11.39
N ARG A 477 -4.57 9.79 11.90
CA ARG A 477 -3.98 10.92 11.19
C ARG A 477 -2.73 10.57 10.39
N ALA A 478 -2.00 9.52 10.79
CA ALA A 478 -0.83 9.02 10.06
C ALA A 478 -0.65 7.51 10.26
N TYR A 479 -0.10 6.82 9.22
CA TYR A 479 0.01 5.37 9.19
C TYR A 479 1.17 4.92 8.31
N VAL A 480 2.21 4.32 8.91
CA VAL A 480 3.37 3.76 8.21
C VAL A 480 3.51 2.28 8.59
N GLY A 481 3.17 1.37 7.69
CA GLY A 481 3.15 -0.08 7.97
C GLY A 481 4.50 -0.79 7.82
N GLY A 482 5.50 -0.12 7.27
CA GLY A 482 6.82 -0.73 7.05
C GLY A 482 7.75 0.13 6.20
N PRO A 483 8.95 -0.36 5.88
CA PRO A 483 9.99 0.44 5.23
C PRO A 483 9.70 0.80 3.77
N SER A 484 9.02 -0.04 3.04
CA SER A 484 8.65 0.19 1.63
C SER A 484 7.62 -0.84 1.19
N TYR A 485 6.45 -0.40 0.84
CA TYR A 485 5.38 -1.29 0.38
C TYR A 485 5.74 -2.07 -0.91
N LYS A 486 6.58 -1.49 -1.75
CA LYS A 486 7.08 -2.15 -2.97
C LYS A 486 7.85 -3.44 -2.69
N TYR A 487 8.69 -3.45 -1.65
CA TYR A 487 9.58 -4.57 -1.31
C TYR A 487 9.06 -5.43 -0.16
N PHE A 488 8.29 -4.83 0.76
CA PHE A 488 7.82 -5.46 1.99
C PHE A 488 6.32 -5.20 2.17
N LYS A 489 5.51 -6.15 1.75
CA LYS A 489 4.04 -6.04 1.73
C LYS A 489 3.39 -6.24 3.10
N TYR A 490 4.13 -6.77 4.08
CA TYR A 490 3.60 -7.07 5.40
C TYR A 490 3.41 -5.79 6.22
N ASP A 491 2.19 -5.57 6.68
CA ASP A 491 1.80 -4.41 7.46
C ASP A 491 2.05 -4.66 8.95
N ASN A 492 3.02 -3.95 9.52
CA ASN A 492 3.38 -4.10 10.93
C ASN A 492 2.51 -3.27 11.88
N VAL A 493 1.59 -2.44 11.38
CA VAL A 493 0.64 -1.70 12.23
C VAL A 493 -0.51 -2.59 12.67
N ARG A 494 -1.14 -3.33 11.74
CA ARG A 494 -2.35 -4.11 12.01
C ARG A 494 -2.16 -5.62 11.94
N GLN A 495 -1.19 -6.11 11.15
CA GLN A 495 -0.94 -7.54 11.00
C GLN A 495 0.22 -8.01 11.89
N GLY A 496 1.19 -7.13 12.13
CA GLY A 496 2.39 -7.42 12.91
C GLY A 496 2.08 -7.49 14.40
N LYS A 497 1.94 -8.70 14.94
CA LYS A 497 1.87 -8.93 16.38
C LYS A 497 3.28 -9.10 16.92
N ARG A 498 3.69 -8.22 17.81
CA ARG A 498 5.03 -8.17 18.38
C ARG A 498 4.97 -8.05 19.90
N GLN A 499 5.94 -8.63 20.57
CA GLN A 499 6.02 -8.60 22.02
C GLN A 499 6.12 -7.16 22.52
N VAL A 500 5.21 -6.76 23.40
CA VAL A 500 5.04 -5.36 23.80
C VAL A 500 6.03 -4.91 24.90
N GLY A 501 6.59 -5.84 25.64
CA GLY A 501 7.52 -5.54 26.73
C GLY A 501 6.91 -4.57 27.73
N SER A 502 7.72 -3.64 28.24
CA SER A 502 7.30 -2.68 29.26
C SER A 502 6.20 -1.70 28.85
N THR A 503 5.76 -1.65 27.59
CA THR A 503 4.57 -0.85 27.22
C THR A 503 3.27 -1.45 27.74
N VAL A 504 3.29 -2.66 28.27
CA VAL A 504 2.14 -3.28 28.96
C VAL A 504 1.89 -2.70 30.36
N LYS A 505 2.94 -2.17 31.02
CA LYS A 505 2.87 -1.73 32.42
C LYS A 505 1.77 -0.69 32.69
N PRO A 506 1.52 0.31 31.83
CA PRO A 506 0.42 1.26 32.06
C PRO A 506 -0.94 0.60 32.30
N PHE A 507 -1.26 -0.55 31.71
CA PHE A 507 -2.53 -1.23 31.98
C PHE A 507 -2.63 -1.71 33.45
N LEU A 508 -1.53 -2.20 34.00
CA LEU A 508 -1.49 -2.63 35.40
C LEU A 508 -1.56 -1.44 36.37
N TYR A 509 -0.87 -0.35 36.04
CA TYR A 509 -0.94 0.88 36.83
C TYR A 509 -2.31 1.54 36.69
N THR A 510 -2.96 1.47 35.55
CA THR A 510 -4.36 1.90 35.37
C THR A 510 -5.30 1.16 36.31
N LEU A 511 -5.12 -0.15 36.41
CA LEU A 511 -5.89 -0.96 37.36
C LEU A 511 -5.64 -0.52 38.80
N ALA A 512 -4.41 -0.25 39.18
CA ALA A 512 -4.08 0.25 40.51
C ALA A 512 -4.75 1.61 40.80
N MET A 513 -4.68 2.56 39.85
CA MET A 513 -5.36 3.87 39.98
C MET A 513 -6.89 3.74 40.03
N GLN A 514 -7.47 2.80 39.29
CA GLN A 514 -8.90 2.52 39.28
C GLN A 514 -9.37 1.94 40.62
N GLU A 515 -8.55 1.14 41.28
CA GLU A 515 -8.80 0.53 42.59
C GLU A 515 -8.45 1.47 43.77
N GLY A 516 -8.20 2.75 43.49
CA GLY A 516 -8.08 3.82 44.49
C GLY A 516 -6.65 4.17 44.89
N MET A 517 -5.64 3.53 44.32
CA MET A 517 -4.24 3.94 44.52
C MET A 517 -3.96 5.30 43.86
N THR A 518 -2.90 5.96 44.29
CA THR A 518 -2.44 7.25 43.76
C THR A 518 -1.00 7.15 43.24
N PRO A 519 -0.55 8.06 42.37
CA PRO A 519 0.85 8.13 41.92
C PRO A 519 1.85 8.21 43.08
N CYS A 520 1.46 8.79 44.17
CA CYS A 520 2.35 9.05 45.33
C CYS A 520 2.34 7.93 46.37
N ASP A 521 1.56 6.86 46.18
CA ASP A 521 1.56 5.71 47.10
C ASP A 521 2.92 5.04 47.10
N LYS A 522 3.37 4.73 48.29
CA LYS A 522 4.74 4.25 48.57
C LYS A 522 4.79 2.73 48.63
N VAL A 523 5.79 2.16 48.02
CA VAL A 523 6.05 0.73 47.96
C VAL A 523 7.53 0.45 48.13
N VAL A 524 7.87 -0.60 48.88
CA VAL A 524 9.29 -1.03 49.01
C VAL A 524 9.70 -1.75 47.70
N ASN A 525 10.78 -1.25 47.08
CA ASN A 525 11.33 -1.81 45.88
C ASN A 525 12.09 -3.13 46.15
N MET A 526 11.34 -4.23 46.11
CA MET A 526 11.85 -5.58 46.36
C MET A 526 11.43 -6.55 45.30
N PRO A 527 12.28 -7.49 44.84
CA PRO A 527 11.91 -8.56 43.96
C PRO A 527 10.69 -9.35 44.49
N GLN A 528 9.74 -9.64 43.60
CA GLN A 528 8.55 -10.44 43.93
C GLN A 528 8.63 -11.79 43.24
N THR A 529 8.42 -12.85 44.03
CA THR A 529 8.41 -14.24 43.57
C THR A 529 6.97 -14.74 43.46
N PHE A 530 6.65 -15.39 42.36
CA PHE A 530 5.38 -16.04 42.13
C PHE A 530 5.55 -17.54 42.11
N LYS A 531 4.60 -18.24 42.66
CA LYS A 531 4.49 -19.70 42.55
C LYS A 531 3.58 -20.03 41.38
N VAL A 532 4.11 -20.67 40.36
CA VAL A 532 3.39 -21.08 39.17
C VAL A 532 3.52 -22.59 39.04
N ASN A 533 2.42 -23.32 39.29
CA ASN A 533 2.43 -24.76 39.47
C ASN A 533 3.43 -25.14 40.57
N ASP A 534 4.41 -26.02 40.30
CA ASP A 534 5.42 -26.43 41.25
C ASP A 534 6.74 -25.67 41.12
N GLU A 535 6.79 -24.67 40.21
CA GLU A 535 7.98 -23.83 40.00
C GLU A 535 7.80 -22.43 40.58
N THR A 536 8.93 -21.77 40.91
CA THR A 536 8.91 -20.38 41.31
C THR A 536 9.49 -19.53 40.22
N TRP A 537 8.85 -18.39 39.95
CA TRP A 537 9.30 -17.41 38.95
C TRP A 537 9.44 -16.02 39.60
N THR A 538 10.56 -15.39 39.36
CA THR A 538 10.87 -14.01 39.81
C THR A 538 11.26 -13.19 38.59
N PRO A 539 10.57 -12.09 38.25
CA PRO A 539 10.99 -11.20 37.16
C PRO A 539 12.42 -10.70 37.41
N ARG A 540 13.25 -10.68 36.37
CA ARG A 540 14.57 -10.06 36.44
C ARG A 540 14.39 -8.57 36.76
N SER A 541 15.06 -8.10 37.86
CA SER A 541 15.05 -6.68 38.17
C SER A 541 15.78 -5.88 37.10
N THR A 542 15.19 -4.72 36.75
CA THR A 542 15.80 -3.72 35.86
C THR A 542 16.41 -2.58 36.66
N ASP A 543 16.18 -2.55 37.97
CA ASP A 543 16.58 -1.47 38.86
C ASP A 543 18.06 -1.61 39.26
N ARG A 544 18.68 -0.49 39.51
CA ARG A 544 20.04 -0.46 40.08
C ARG A 544 20.06 -1.09 41.49
N ALA A 545 21.16 -1.74 41.83
CA ALA A 545 21.28 -2.46 43.11
C ALA A 545 21.06 -1.56 44.32
N ASP A 546 21.47 -0.30 44.25
CA ASP A 546 21.35 0.70 45.32
C ASP A 546 19.89 1.17 45.56
N TYR A 547 18.96 0.87 44.63
CA TYR A 547 17.54 1.16 44.78
C TYR A 547 16.76 0.00 45.40
N ILE A 548 17.33 -1.19 45.43
CA ILE A 548 16.66 -2.35 46.01
C ILE A 548 16.56 -2.17 47.55
N GLY A 549 15.36 -2.43 48.09
CA GLY A 549 15.06 -2.23 49.51
C GLY A 549 14.60 -0.83 49.89
N LYS A 550 14.77 0.15 49.03
CA LYS A 550 14.28 1.51 49.28
C LYS A 550 12.77 1.63 49.08
N THR A 551 12.17 2.59 49.77
CA THR A 551 10.77 2.95 49.58
C THR A 551 10.64 3.97 48.42
N VAL A 552 9.86 3.64 47.41
CA VAL A 552 9.66 4.46 46.24
C VAL A 552 8.16 4.68 46.00
N THR A 553 7.80 5.71 45.23
CA THR A 553 6.44 5.96 44.83
C THR A 553 6.04 5.12 43.61
N LEU A 554 4.75 4.94 43.36
CA LEU A 554 4.26 4.29 42.11
C LEU A 554 4.71 5.11 40.89
N LYS A 555 4.73 6.45 41.00
CA LYS A 555 5.24 7.33 39.96
C LYS A 555 6.71 7.02 39.64
N TRP A 556 7.55 6.89 40.64
CA TRP A 556 8.95 6.45 40.45
C TRP A 556 9.02 5.07 39.73
N GLY A 557 8.20 4.11 40.16
CA GLY A 557 8.19 2.77 39.61
C GLY A 557 7.87 2.74 38.09
N LEU A 558 6.91 3.53 37.63
CA LEU A 558 6.56 3.63 36.21
C LEU A 558 7.60 4.45 35.42
N THR A 559 8.07 5.55 35.97
CA THR A 559 9.12 6.44 35.43
C THR A 559 10.38 5.66 35.07
N HIS A 560 10.87 4.83 35.99
CA HIS A 560 12.07 4.00 35.79
C HIS A 560 11.75 2.62 35.17
N SER A 561 10.49 2.38 34.86
CA SER A 561 10.02 1.10 34.28
C SER A 561 10.40 -0.13 35.15
N SER A 562 10.36 0.02 36.51
CA SER A 562 10.71 -1.04 37.46
C SER A 562 9.89 -2.31 37.27
N ASN A 563 10.58 -3.43 37.14
CA ASN A 563 9.93 -4.74 37.12
C ASN A 563 9.49 -5.18 38.53
N ASN A 564 10.19 -4.76 39.58
CA ASN A 564 9.85 -5.10 40.96
C ASN A 564 8.49 -4.49 41.34
N ILE A 565 8.30 -3.19 41.06
CA ILE A 565 7.05 -2.49 41.38
C ILE A 565 5.89 -3.05 40.53
N SER A 566 6.13 -3.33 39.24
CA SER A 566 5.11 -3.97 38.38
C SER A 566 4.75 -5.38 38.89
N ALA A 567 5.71 -6.16 39.36
CA ALA A 567 5.46 -7.46 39.97
C ALA A 567 4.70 -7.35 41.29
N TYR A 568 5.01 -6.31 42.11
CA TYR A 568 4.23 -6.02 43.31
C TYR A 568 2.76 -5.77 43.01
N LEU A 569 2.45 -4.91 42.03
CA LEU A 569 1.07 -4.66 41.61
C LEU A 569 0.40 -5.91 41.02
N MET A 570 1.12 -6.68 40.23
CA MET A 570 0.62 -7.94 39.67
C MET A 570 0.30 -8.98 40.78
N LYS A 571 1.07 -9.01 41.83
CA LYS A 571 0.82 -9.91 42.97
C LYS A 571 -0.45 -9.49 43.73
N GLN A 572 -0.72 -8.19 43.78
CA GLN A 572 -1.88 -7.63 44.44
C GLN A 572 -3.20 -7.85 43.68
N PHE A 573 -3.18 -7.60 42.38
CA PHE A 573 -4.40 -7.62 41.56
C PHE A 573 -4.61 -8.93 40.78
N GLY A 574 -3.54 -9.62 40.43
CA GLY A 574 -3.58 -10.86 39.66
C GLY A 574 -3.72 -10.67 38.14
N PRO A 575 -3.39 -11.72 37.37
CA PRO A 575 -3.34 -11.64 35.91
C PRO A 575 -4.74 -11.46 35.27
N ALA A 576 -5.79 -12.08 35.79
CA ALA A 576 -7.14 -11.98 35.25
C ALA A 576 -7.69 -10.53 35.30
N ALA A 577 -7.44 -9.80 36.40
CA ALA A 577 -7.85 -8.41 36.52
C ALA A 577 -7.12 -7.50 35.51
N MET A 578 -5.82 -7.71 35.33
CA MET A 578 -5.03 -7.00 34.32
C MET A 578 -5.53 -7.33 32.91
N ALA A 579 -5.78 -8.59 32.60
CA ALA A 579 -6.33 -9.02 31.31
C ALA A 579 -7.68 -8.35 31.01
N LYS A 580 -8.57 -8.32 32.02
CA LYS A 580 -9.86 -7.62 31.90
C LYS A 580 -9.69 -6.12 31.61
N MET A 581 -8.73 -5.45 32.28
CA MET A 581 -8.41 -4.05 32.02
C MET A 581 -7.91 -3.86 30.58
N MET A 582 -6.99 -4.69 30.10
CA MET A 582 -6.50 -4.66 28.72
C MET A 582 -7.64 -4.84 27.71
N ARG A 583 -8.54 -5.79 27.93
CA ARG A 583 -9.73 -6.01 27.08
C ARG A 583 -10.65 -4.79 27.08
N LYS A 584 -10.90 -4.18 28.25
CA LYS A 584 -11.71 -2.98 28.38
C LYS A 584 -11.14 -1.77 27.63
N MET A 585 -9.81 -1.68 27.56
CA MET A 585 -9.07 -0.66 26.80
C MET A 585 -8.82 -1.05 25.33
N GLY A 586 -9.51 -2.08 24.79
CA GLY A 586 -9.57 -2.37 23.38
C GLY A 586 -8.57 -3.39 22.83
N ILE A 587 -7.82 -4.11 23.68
CA ILE A 587 -6.95 -5.20 23.23
C ILE A 587 -7.80 -6.41 22.82
N LYS A 588 -7.73 -6.79 21.55
CA LYS A 588 -8.53 -7.87 20.95
C LYS A 588 -7.69 -9.13 20.65
N SER A 589 -6.39 -8.97 20.43
CA SER A 589 -5.46 -10.10 20.19
C SER A 589 -5.45 -11.08 21.36
N HIS A 590 -5.25 -12.37 21.05
CA HIS A 590 -5.08 -13.39 22.07
C HIS A 590 -3.79 -13.19 22.88
N PHE A 591 -3.85 -13.36 24.18
CA PHE A 591 -2.72 -13.44 25.10
C PHE A 591 -3.07 -14.26 26.34
N ASP A 592 -2.05 -14.86 26.97
CA ASP A 592 -2.23 -15.69 28.15
C ASP A 592 -2.38 -14.85 29.42
N GLU A 593 -3.28 -15.24 30.29
CA GLU A 593 -3.53 -14.62 31.60
C GLU A 593 -2.57 -15.19 32.66
N VAL A 594 -1.31 -14.76 32.55
CA VAL A 594 -0.21 -15.26 33.42
C VAL A 594 0.45 -14.13 34.21
N TYR A 595 1.08 -14.45 35.34
CA TYR A 595 1.77 -13.46 36.17
C TYR A 595 2.86 -12.67 35.40
N SER A 596 3.51 -13.31 34.44
CA SER A 596 4.53 -12.65 33.62
C SER A 596 3.96 -11.55 32.72
N LEU A 597 2.63 -11.43 32.59
CA LEU A 597 1.99 -10.37 31.81
C LEU A 597 2.45 -8.97 32.26
N CYS A 598 2.79 -8.80 33.57
CA CYS A 598 3.32 -7.52 34.09
C CYS A 598 4.64 -7.05 33.44
N VAL A 599 5.38 -7.91 32.76
CA VAL A 599 6.61 -7.57 32.03
C VAL A 599 6.45 -7.66 30.52
N GLY A 600 5.27 -7.99 30.02
CA GLY A 600 4.84 -7.85 28.63
C GLY A 600 5.29 -8.94 27.66
N PRO A 601 5.04 -10.23 27.92
CA PRO A 601 5.27 -11.31 26.95
C PRO A 601 4.21 -11.36 25.84
N ALA A 602 3.11 -10.62 25.98
CA ALA A 602 2.01 -10.61 25.02
C ALA A 602 2.43 -10.05 23.65
N ASP A 603 1.96 -10.71 22.59
CA ASP A 603 2.17 -10.30 21.21
C ASP A 603 0.94 -9.50 20.71
N LEU A 604 1.08 -8.19 20.63
CA LEU A 604 0.01 -7.29 20.25
C LEU A 604 0.39 -6.45 19.01
N THR A 605 -0.60 -5.90 18.34
CA THR A 605 -0.40 -5.01 17.20
C THR A 605 -0.12 -3.57 17.66
N LEU A 606 0.59 -2.80 16.84
CA LEU A 606 0.78 -1.38 17.11
C LEU A 606 -0.55 -0.63 17.14
N CYS A 607 -1.48 -0.99 16.26
CA CYS A 607 -2.82 -0.41 16.20
C CYS A 607 -3.57 -0.56 17.54
N GLU A 608 -3.61 -1.77 18.12
CA GLU A 608 -4.24 -2.01 19.41
C GLU A 608 -3.59 -1.21 20.53
N MET A 609 -2.26 -1.20 20.57
CA MET A 609 -1.52 -0.51 21.61
C MET A 609 -1.71 1.02 21.56
N VAL A 610 -1.67 1.62 20.36
CA VAL A 610 -1.91 3.08 20.19
C VAL A 610 -3.35 3.42 20.54
N SER A 611 -4.33 2.62 20.09
CA SER A 611 -5.74 2.85 20.42
C SER A 611 -6.03 2.72 21.91
N ALA A 612 -5.40 1.76 22.60
CA ALA A 612 -5.54 1.62 24.04
C ALA A 612 -4.90 2.79 24.81
N PHE A 613 -3.71 3.25 24.38
CA PHE A 613 -3.08 4.42 25.00
C PHE A 613 -3.84 5.71 24.74
N ASN A 614 -4.56 5.80 23.63
CA ASN A 614 -5.40 6.94 23.32
C ASN A 614 -6.51 7.17 24.38
N THR A 615 -6.86 6.16 25.16
CA THR A 615 -7.83 6.28 26.27
C THR A 615 -7.37 7.29 27.32
N PHE A 616 -6.05 7.48 27.53
CA PHE A 616 -5.54 8.40 28.55
C PHE A 616 -5.79 9.86 28.20
N PRO A 617 -5.32 10.42 27.06
CA PRO A 617 -5.61 11.78 26.68
C PRO A 617 -7.12 12.01 26.34
N SER A 618 -7.87 10.93 26.06
CA SER A 618 -9.30 10.97 25.78
C SER A 618 -10.18 10.90 27.05
N LYS A 619 -9.63 11.28 28.22
CA LYS A 619 -10.36 11.31 29.52
C LYS A 619 -11.02 9.96 29.87
N GLY A 620 -10.37 8.88 29.55
CA GLY A 620 -10.83 7.51 29.87
C GLY A 620 -11.76 6.89 28.84
N VAL A 621 -12.04 7.56 27.75
CA VAL A 621 -12.89 7.04 26.66
C VAL A 621 -12.04 6.28 25.65
N TYR A 622 -12.33 5.02 25.47
CA TYR A 622 -11.79 4.21 24.37
C TYR A 622 -12.61 4.45 23.10
N SER A 623 -11.91 4.61 21.99
CA SER A 623 -12.50 4.73 20.66
C SER A 623 -11.80 3.75 19.72
N ASP A 624 -12.57 2.96 18.96
CA ASP A 624 -11.99 2.18 17.86
C ASP A 624 -11.35 3.14 16.83
N PRO A 625 -10.22 2.80 16.23
CA PRO A 625 -9.57 3.68 15.26
C PRO A 625 -10.43 3.87 14.01
N LEU A 626 -10.74 5.12 13.68
CA LEU A 626 -11.50 5.49 12.49
C LEU A 626 -10.56 5.76 11.32
N PHE A 627 -10.80 5.10 10.18
CA PHE A 627 -9.96 5.20 8.99
C PHE A 627 -10.65 5.91 7.82
N VAL A 628 -11.97 5.79 7.72
CA VAL A 628 -12.81 6.36 6.66
C VAL A 628 -13.97 7.07 7.32
N THR A 629 -14.29 8.28 6.88
CA THR A 629 -15.43 9.05 7.36
C THR A 629 -16.63 8.98 6.44
N ARG A 630 -16.40 8.88 5.12
CA ARG A 630 -17.48 8.93 4.13
C ARG A 630 -17.08 8.26 2.83
N ILE A 631 -18.07 7.66 2.15
CA ILE A 631 -17.97 7.16 0.78
C ILE A 631 -19.05 7.84 -0.05
N GLU A 632 -18.66 8.42 -1.18
CA GLU A 632 -19.55 8.98 -2.20
C GLU A 632 -19.37 8.25 -3.54
N ASP A 633 -20.39 8.29 -4.37
CA ASP A 633 -20.28 7.94 -5.78
C ASP A 633 -19.57 9.04 -6.59
N ASN A 634 -19.40 8.80 -7.89
CA ASN A 634 -18.79 9.79 -8.77
C ASN A 634 -19.57 11.11 -8.87
N ASP A 635 -20.89 11.05 -8.72
CA ASP A 635 -21.80 12.20 -8.83
C ASP A 635 -21.87 13.00 -7.55
N GLY A 636 -21.26 12.51 -6.45
CA GLY A 636 -21.24 13.17 -5.14
C GLY A 636 -22.37 12.75 -4.21
N ASN A 637 -23.14 11.71 -4.57
CA ASN A 637 -24.13 11.16 -3.65
C ASN A 637 -23.45 10.37 -2.55
N VAL A 638 -23.85 10.63 -1.31
CA VAL A 638 -23.31 9.92 -0.14
C VAL A 638 -23.86 8.50 -0.09
N LEU A 639 -22.98 7.53 -0.15
CA LEU A 639 -23.31 6.10 -0.09
C LEU A 639 -23.21 5.54 1.34
N ALA A 640 -22.28 6.07 2.14
CA ALA A 640 -22.08 5.69 3.52
C ALA A 640 -21.34 6.78 4.30
N GLU A 641 -21.70 6.93 5.58
CA GLU A 641 -20.97 7.73 6.57
C GLU A 641 -20.57 6.86 7.74
N PHE A 642 -19.39 7.10 8.28
CA PHE A 642 -18.82 6.31 9.38
C PHE A 642 -18.50 7.26 10.54
N ALA A 643 -18.95 6.89 11.72
CA ALA A 643 -18.66 7.58 12.95
C ALA A 643 -18.05 6.63 13.96
N ASN A 644 -17.24 7.16 14.84
CA ASN A 644 -16.58 6.36 15.86
C ASN A 644 -17.56 5.96 16.98
N LYS A 645 -17.36 4.76 17.51
CA LYS A 645 -18.04 4.30 18.73
C LYS A 645 -17.14 4.60 19.92
N HIS A 646 -17.68 5.34 20.87
CA HIS A 646 -16.99 5.71 22.09
C HIS A 646 -17.48 4.85 23.25
N THR A 647 -16.57 4.31 24.05
CA THR A 647 -16.89 3.49 25.22
C THR A 647 -16.05 3.99 26.41
N GLU A 648 -16.69 4.30 27.52
CA GLU A 648 -15.96 4.60 28.75
C GLU A 648 -15.21 3.36 29.23
N ALA A 649 -13.89 3.37 29.07
CA ALA A 649 -13.03 2.27 29.49
C ALA A 649 -12.57 2.43 30.94
N ILE A 650 -12.23 3.65 31.34
CA ILE A 650 -11.80 4.02 32.69
C ILE A 650 -12.39 5.38 33.06
N SER A 651 -12.42 5.73 34.35
CA SER A 651 -12.89 7.04 34.78
C SER A 651 -11.94 8.14 34.32
N ASP A 652 -12.47 9.35 34.09
CA ASP A 652 -11.69 10.55 33.79
C ASP A 652 -10.58 10.78 34.86
N ARG A 653 -10.93 10.59 36.13
CA ARG A 653 -9.95 10.64 37.25
C ARG A 653 -8.80 9.65 37.04
N THR A 654 -9.09 8.39 36.72
CA THR A 654 -8.08 7.36 36.49
C THR A 654 -7.20 7.73 35.29
N ALA A 655 -7.79 8.22 34.23
CA ALA A 655 -7.08 8.66 33.03
C ALA A 655 -6.10 9.80 33.35
N TYR A 656 -6.54 10.80 34.09
CA TYR A 656 -5.68 11.93 34.51
C TYR A 656 -4.53 11.52 35.43
N LEU A 657 -4.78 10.60 36.39
CA LEU A 657 -3.71 10.02 37.21
C LEU A 657 -2.66 9.29 36.36
N MET A 658 -3.13 8.57 35.33
CA MET A 658 -2.24 7.87 34.40
C MET A 658 -1.45 8.84 33.50
N VAL A 659 -2.07 9.95 33.09
CA VAL A 659 -1.36 11.03 32.38
C VAL A 659 -0.20 11.52 33.24
N ASN A 660 -0.43 11.88 34.50
CA ASN A 660 0.61 12.35 35.43
C ASN A 660 1.73 11.32 35.65
N LEU A 661 1.37 10.03 35.79
CA LEU A 661 2.35 8.94 35.90
C LEU A 661 3.26 8.86 34.64
N MET A 662 2.68 9.00 33.46
CA MET A 662 3.40 8.87 32.20
C MET A 662 4.14 10.13 31.75
N GLU A 663 3.76 11.30 32.24
CA GLU A 663 4.57 12.53 32.15
C GLU A 663 5.90 12.33 32.88
N GLY A 664 5.88 11.71 34.06
CA GLY A 664 7.10 11.38 34.79
C GLY A 664 8.09 10.54 34.00
N VAL A 665 7.61 9.64 33.12
CA VAL A 665 8.47 8.85 32.22
C VAL A 665 9.19 9.74 31.22
N ILE A 666 8.55 10.81 30.75
CA ILE A 666 9.11 11.76 29.76
C ILE A 666 10.05 12.78 30.45
N ASP A 667 9.67 13.25 31.61
CA ASP A 667 10.39 14.33 32.26
C ASP A 667 11.65 13.83 32.99
N HIS A 668 11.56 12.68 33.64
CA HIS A 668 12.63 12.16 34.54
C HIS A 668 13.00 10.69 34.30
N GLY A 669 12.38 10.03 33.32
CA GLY A 669 12.49 8.59 33.10
C GLY A 669 13.09 8.19 31.77
N THR A 670 12.66 7.01 31.32
CA THR A 670 13.18 6.36 30.09
C THR A 670 12.87 7.15 28.81
N GLY A 671 11.98 8.15 28.86
CA GLY A 671 11.60 9.04 27.75
C GLY A 671 12.30 10.40 27.75
N VAL A 672 13.16 10.72 28.72
CA VAL A 672 13.78 12.06 28.92
C VAL A 672 14.51 12.61 27.69
N ARG A 673 14.93 11.74 26.77
CA ARG A 673 15.53 12.14 25.49
C ARG A 673 14.64 13.08 24.67
N LEU A 674 13.30 13.00 24.81
CA LEU A 674 12.38 13.95 24.18
C LEU A 674 12.62 15.37 24.65
N ARG A 675 12.92 15.56 25.97
CA ARG A 675 13.26 16.86 26.54
C ARG A 675 14.68 17.28 26.16
N ASN A 676 15.66 16.41 26.40
CA ASN A 676 17.08 16.75 26.30
C ASN A 676 17.58 16.87 24.85
N LYS A 677 17.26 15.91 23.99
CA LYS A 677 17.74 15.87 22.59
C LYS A 677 16.78 16.56 21.64
N TYR A 678 15.48 16.24 21.73
CA TYR A 678 14.48 16.78 20.80
C TYR A 678 13.91 18.13 21.21
N LYS A 679 14.23 18.60 22.42
CA LYS A 679 13.82 19.92 22.97
C LYS A 679 12.30 20.15 22.92
N LEU A 680 11.51 19.08 22.98
CA LEU A 680 10.06 19.17 23.03
C LEU A 680 9.62 19.66 24.39
N LYS A 681 8.72 20.64 24.40
CA LYS A 681 8.11 21.24 25.57
C LYS A 681 6.64 20.82 25.67
N GLY A 682 5.90 21.40 26.61
CA GLY A 682 4.48 21.12 26.81
C GLY A 682 4.23 19.79 27.52
N GLU A 683 2.98 19.43 27.66
CA GLU A 683 2.55 18.23 28.38
C GLU A 683 2.61 17.02 27.45
N ILE A 684 3.46 16.05 27.80
CA ILE A 684 3.70 14.85 27.02
C ILE A 684 3.75 13.66 27.96
N GLY A 685 2.83 12.72 27.80
CA GLY A 685 2.87 11.43 28.46
C GLY A 685 3.37 10.33 27.51
N GLY A 686 3.97 9.28 28.04
CA GLY A 686 4.39 8.18 27.19
C GLY A 686 5.11 7.04 27.91
N LYS A 687 5.35 5.96 27.14
CA LYS A 687 6.05 4.77 27.68
C LYS A 687 6.94 4.12 26.62
N THR A 688 8.16 3.82 27.04
CA THR A 688 9.10 2.99 26.26
C THR A 688 8.88 1.51 26.55
N GLY A 689 9.10 0.68 25.54
CA GLY A 689 9.12 -0.78 25.65
C GLY A 689 10.37 -1.35 25.00
N THR A 690 10.97 -2.31 25.68
CA THR A 690 12.07 -3.11 25.15
C THR A 690 11.83 -4.55 25.57
N THR A 691 11.96 -5.45 24.62
CA THR A 691 11.80 -6.88 24.89
C THR A 691 13.15 -7.54 25.22
N ASN A 692 13.09 -8.77 25.72
CA ASN A 692 14.29 -9.57 25.90
C ASN A 692 15.08 -9.62 24.59
N ASP A 693 16.41 -9.70 24.72
CA ASP A 693 17.35 -9.74 23.60
C ASP A 693 17.26 -8.53 22.63
N ASN A 694 16.59 -7.45 23.05
CA ASN A 694 16.42 -6.21 22.25
C ASN A 694 15.74 -6.45 20.88
N SER A 695 14.87 -7.44 20.78
CA SER A 695 14.20 -7.82 19.53
C SER A 695 13.20 -6.79 19.04
N ASP A 696 12.55 -6.10 19.98
CA ASP A 696 11.47 -5.16 19.74
C ASP A 696 11.66 -3.88 20.55
N GLY A 697 11.75 -2.76 19.87
CA GLY A 697 11.75 -1.44 20.48
C GLY A 697 10.42 -0.73 20.25
N TRP A 698 9.80 -0.31 21.35
CA TRP A 698 8.51 0.38 21.33
C TRP A 698 8.61 1.74 21.98
N PHE A 699 7.87 2.68 21.43
CA PHE A 699 7.53 3.92 22.13
C PHE A 699 6.11 4.31 21.77
N ILE A 700 5.28 4.58 22.78
CA ILE A 700 3.96 5.17 22.60
C ILE A 700 3.90 6.41 23.47
N GLY A 701 3.65 7.54 22.86
CA GLY A 701 3.53 8.82 23.52
C GLY A 701 2.34 9.59 23.03
N TYR A 702 1.89 10.53 23.85
CA TYR A 702 0.74 11.37 23.53
C TYR A 702 0.89 12.80 24.10
N THR A 703 0.24 13.72 23.43
CA THR A 703 -0.06 15.07 23.87
C THR A 703 -1.58 15.22 24.00
N PRO A 704 -2.12 16.34 24.45
CA PRO A 704 -3.58 16.57 24.44
C PRO A 704 -4.25 16.39 23.06
N LYS A 705 -3.49 16.60 21.98
CA LYS A 705 -4.00 16.62 20.59
C LYS A 705 -3.66 15.40 19.74
N ILE A 706 -2.65 14.61 20.10
CA ILE A 706 -2.20 13.49 19.29
C ILE A 706 -1.65 12.36 20.16
N THR A 707 -2.06 11.13 19.90
CA THR A 707 -1.46 9.90 20.42
C THR A 707 -0.73 9.21 19.27
N ALA A 708 0.56 8.94 19.42
CA ALA A 708 1.31 8.22 18.39
C ALA A 708 2.17 7.11 18.98
N GLY A 709 2.29 6.02 18.23
CA GLY A 709 3.09 4.87 18.59
C GLY A 709 4.05 4.46 17.48
N VAL A 710 5.20 3.94 17.92
CA VAL A 710 6.26 3.45 17.04
C VAL A 710 6.72 2.09 17.52
N TRP A 711 6.90 1.18 16.56
CA TRP A 711 7.63 -0.07 16.77
C TRP A 711 8.79 -0.16 15.77
N VAL A 712 9.94 -0.65 16.24
CA VAL A 712 11.11 -0.93 15.42
C VAL A 712 11.69 -2.29 15.82
N GLY A 713 12.03 -3.13 14.83
CA GLY A 713 12.64 -4.44 15.07
C GLY A 713 13.06 -5.14 13.79
N GLY A 714 13.60 -6.34 13.89
CA GLY A 714 13.87 -7.21 12.76
C GLY A 714 12.60 -7.90 12.24
N GLU A 715 12.63 -8.42 11.01
CA GLU A 715 11.57 -9.31 10.50
C GLU A 715 11.43 -10.55 11.40
N ASP A 716 12.56 -11.14 11.75
CA ASP A 716 12.68 -12.27 12.66
C ASP A 716 13.17 -11.75 14.03
N ARG A 717 12.57 -12.22 15.13
CA ARG A 717 12.96 -11.80 16.48
C ARG A 717 14.41 -12.10 16.82
N MET A 718 15.00 -13.13 16.22
CA MET A 718 16.41 -13.45 16.38
C MET A 718 17.34 -12.46 15.66
N VAL A 719 16.78 -11.54 14.86
CA VAL A 719 17.56 -10.51 14.16
C VAL A 719 17.41 -9.19 14.89
N HIS A 720 18.29 -8.92 15.83
CA HIS A 720 18.22 -7.81 16.76
C HIS A 720 19.61 -7.26 17.12
N PHE A 721 19.69 -6.07 17.71
CA PHE A 721 20.92 -5.53 18.28
C PHE A 721 21.40 -6.37 19.48
N LYS A 722 22.71 -6.53 19.60
CA LYS A 722 23.31 -7.23 20.75
C LYS A 722 23.22 -6.39 22.03
N GLN A 723 23.46 -5.09 21.91
CA GLN A 723 23.54 -4.19 23.08
C GLN A 723 22.21 -3.49 23.33
N LEU A 724 21.82 -3.39 24.60
CA LEU A 724 20.64 -2.68 25.05
C LEU A 724 20.69 -1.19 24.68
N ALA A 725 21.86 -0.56 24.76
CA ALA A 725 22.05 0.84 24.40
C ALA A 725 21.60 1.16 22.97
N LEU A 726 21.79 0.23 22.02
CA LEU A 726 21.35 0.40 20.63
C LEU A 726 19.94 -0.15 20.37
N GLY A 727 19.57 -1.25 21.04
CA GLY A 727 18.33 -1.98 20.80
C GLY A 727 17.18 -1.62 21.75
N SER A 728 17.32 -0.63 22.61
CA SER A 728 16.23 -0.18 23.49
C SER A 728 15.18 0.62 22.74
N GLY A 729 13.94 0.60 23.23
CA GLY A 729 12.84 1.41 22.68
C GLY A 729 13.13 2.92 22.71
N SER A 730 13.89 3.39 23.74
CA SER A 730 14.33 4.78 23.84
C SER A 730 15.34 5.19 22.76
N ASN A 731 16.03 4.22 22.14
CA ASN A 731 16.97 4.48 21.06
C ASN A 731 16.43 4.13 19.67
N MET A 732 15.61 3.09 19.56
CA MET A 732 15.04 2.68 18.27
C MET A 732 13.75 3.43 17.90
N ALA A 733 12.75 3.44 18.79
CA ALA A 733 11.40 3.90 18.48
C ALA A 733 11.13 5.36 18.88
N LEU A 734 11.53 5.76 20.08
CA LEU A 734 11.32 7.11 20.62
C LEU A 734 11.85 8.23 19.69
N PRO A 735 13.03 8.10 19.04
CA PRO A 735 13.51 9.11 18.11
C PRO A 735 12.57 9.37 16.92
N VAL A 736 11.92 8.34 16.38
CA VAL A 736 10.94 8.50 15.29
C VAL A 736 9.77 9.38 15.75
N TRP A 737 9.24 9.11 16.95
CA TRP A 737 8.18 9.90 17.56
C TRP A 737 8.64 11.35 17.79
N GLY A 738 9.86 11.55 18.32
CA GLY A 738 10.42 12.87 18.55
C GLY A 738 10.58 13.72 17.29
N ILE A 739 11.10 13.13 16.21
CA ILE A 739 11.25 13.80 14.90
C ILE A 739 9.90 14.14 14.32
N PHE A 740 8.91 13.21 14.40
CA PHE A 740 7.56 13.44 13.94
C PHE A 740 6.91 14.64 14.66
N MET A 741 6.97 14.66 15.99
CA MET A 741 6.37 15.76 16.77
C MET A 741 7.07 17.10 16.53
N GLN A 742 8.41 17.13 16.40
CA GLN A 742 9.13 18.36 16.03
C GLN A 742 8.65 18.94 14.69
N LYS A 743 8.31 18.09 13.73
CA LYS A 743 7.78 18.54 12.42
C LYS A 743 6.33 19.02 12.55
N CYS A 744 5.50 18.31 13.30
CA CYS A 744 4.11 18.71 13.53
C CYS A 744 4.01 20.06 14.27
N LEU A 745 4.77 20.24 15.33
CA LEU A 745 4.78 21.49 16.12
C LEU A 745 5.32 22.71 15.34
N LYS A 746 6.11 22.48 14.29
CA LYS A 746 6.61 23.55 13.41
C LYS A 746 5.64 23.90 12.27
N ASP A 747 4.65 23.11 12.01
CA ASP A 747 3.71 23.33 10.92
C ASP A 747 2.51 24.16 11.41
N PRO A 748 2.36 25.42 10.98
CA PRO A 748 1.28 26.29 11.42
C PRO A 748 -0.12 25.89 10.91
N TYR A 749 -0.18 24.93 9.98
CA TYR A 749 -1.45 24.40 9.45
C TYR A 749 -1.99 23.21 10.26
N LEU A 750 -1.24 22.76 11.27
CA LEU A 750 -1.69 21.73 12.21
C LEU A 750 -2.10 22.37 13.52
N ASP A 751 -3.27 21.98 14.04
CA ASP A 751 -3.77 22.45 15.34
C ASP A 751 -3.11 21.68 16.49
N ILE A 752 -1.78 21.78 16.60
CA ILE A 752 -0.96 21.14 17.64
C ILE A 752 0.04 22.17 18.18
N SER A 753 -0.02 22.40 19.49
CA SER A 753 0.82 23.40 20.16
C SER A 753 1.52 22.82 21.39
N GLU A 754 2.70 23.37 21.73
CA GLU A 754 3.35 23.14 23.02
C GLU A 754 2.58 23.75 24.21
N LEU A 755 1.55 24.55 23.94
CA LEU A 755 0.70 25.17 24.95
C LEU A 755 -0.57 24.37 25.26
N ASP A 756 -0.81 23.28 24.50
CA ASP A 756 -1.94 22.39 24.76
C ASP A 756 -1.73 21.68 26.10
N THR A 757 -2.77 21.65 26.95
CA THR A 757 -2.75 21.06 28.29
C THR A 757 -3.80 19.98 28.45
N PHE A 758 -3.53 19.00 29.33
CA PHE A 758 -4.55 18.04 29.76
C PHE A 758 -5.47 18.66 30.81
N ASP A 759 -6.76 18.60 30.57
CA ASP A 759 -7.74 19.11 31.53
C ASP A 759 -7.81 18.21 32.76
N ALA A 760 -7.61 18.79 33.94
CA ALA A 760 -7.84 18.08 35.19
C ALA A 760 -9.36 17.87 35.41
N PRO A 761 -9.78 16.70 35.93
CA PRO A 761 -11.16 16.45 36.30
C PRO A 761 -11.67 17.42 37.34
N VAL A 762 -12.95 17.82 37.24
CA VAL A 762 -13.57 18.76 38.17
C VAL A 762 -13.53 18.20 39.60
N GLY A 763 -13.04 19.01 40.55
CA GLY A 763 -12.95 18.63 41.97
C GLY A 763 -11.75 17.74 42.32
N MET A 764 -10.77 17.62 41.46
CA MET A 764 -9.56 16.87 41.75
C MET A 764 -8.57 17.69 42.59
N ASN A 765 -8.53 17.40 43.90
CA ASN A 765 -7.66 18.06 44.88
C ASN A 765 -6.59 17.07 45.40
N LEU A 766 -5.73 16.53 44.51
CA LEU A 766 -4.65 15.65 44.89
C LEU A 766 -3.30 16.32 44.63
N ASP A 767 -2.42 16.25 45.63
CA ASP A 767 -1.00 16.57 45.41
C ASP A 767 -0.34 15.43 44.62
N LEU A 768 0.06 15.70 43.39
CA LEU A 768 0.74 14.78 42.50
C LEU A 768 2.25 15.01 42.41
N SER A 769 2.80 15.89 43.24
CA SER A 769 4.24 16.18 43.31
C SER A 769 5.05 15.01 43.90
N CYS A 770 4.40 14.15 44.71
CA CYS A 770 4.95 12.89 45.21
C CYS A 770 6.23 13.08 46.05
N THR A 771 6.33 14.14 46.85
CA THR A 771 7.46 14.41 47.72
C THR A 771 7.54 13.48 48.94
N GLY A 772 8.74 13.16 49.44
CA GLY A 772 8.98 12.43 50.69
C GLY A 772 9.16 10.89 50.56
N GLY A 773 9.66 10.35 49.45
CA GLY A 773 10.24 9.01 49.37
C GLY A 773 11.72 8.98 49.72
N ASP A 774 12.29 7.80 49.92
CA ASP A 774 13.76 7.64 50.17
C ASP A 774 14.56 8.03 48.90
N ILE A 775 13.89 8.16 47.79
CA ILE A 775 14.42 8.60 46.51
C ILE A 775 13.41 9.59 45.92
N GLU A 776 13.80 10.83 45.75
CA GLU A 776 13.00 11.85 45.05
C GLU A 776 13.11 11.67 43.55
N THR A 777 12.03 11.94 42.86
CA THR A 777 11.90 11.72 41.43
C THR A 777 12.80 12.63 40.58
N GLU A 778 13.31 13.72 41.19
CA GLU A 778 13.99 14.82 40.48
C GLU A 778 15.51 14.66 40.37
N GLU A 779 16.18 13.83 41.20
CA GLU A 779 17.65 13.90 41.32
C GLU A 779 18.47 13.08 40.30
N ASN A 780 17.90 12.20 39.45
CA ASN A 780 18.76 11.17 38.83
C ASN A 780 18.56 10.86 37.35
N ALA A 781 17.89 11.71 36.56
CA ALA A 781 17.76 11.48 35.11
C ALA A 781 19.11 11.54 34.39
N ASP A 782 19.96 12.50 34.76
CA ASP A 782 21.29 12.69 34.16
C ASP A 782 22.30 11.60 34.54
N GLU A 783 22.17 11.03 35.72
CA GLU A 783 23.08 9.96 36.19
C GLU A 783 22.75 8.57 35.60
N PHE A 784 21.47 8.32 35.29
CA PHE A 784 21.05 7.05 34.68
C PHE A 784 21.51 6.97 33.22
N PHE A 785 21.51 8.10 32.48
CA PHE A 785 21.96 8.17 31.08
C PHE A 785 23.43 8.63 30.95
N GLY A 786 24.03 9.27 31.96
CA GLY A 786 25.38 9.82 31.88
C GLY A 786 26.50 8.80 31.67
N ARG A 787 26.27 7.52 31.99
CA ARG A 787 27.20 6.43 31.67
C ARG A 787 26.90 5.69 30.35
N THR A 788 25.73 5.89 29.78
CA THR A 788 25.40 5.34 28.47
C THR A 788 25.46 6.37 27.33
N SER A 789 25.47 7.68 27.69
CA SER A 789 25.56 8.77 26.71
C SER A 789 26.98 9.03 26.23
N ASP A 790 27.99 8.88 27.08
CA ASP A 790 29.39 9.15 26.71
C ASP A 790 29.97 8.11 25.74
N GLU A 791 29.50 6.84 25.78
CA GLU A 791 29.90 5.86 24.77
C GLU A 791 29.03 5.87 23.51
N GLY A 792 27.83 6.50 23.56
CA GLY A 792 26.88 6.55 22.45
C GLY A 792 26.98 7.85 21.64
N ASP A 793 27.26 8.97 22.24
CA ASP A 793 27.34 10.27 21.57
C ASP A 793 28.65 10.45 20.77
N ASP A 794 29.77 9.80 21.19
CA ASP A 794 30.99 9.71 20.36
C ASP A 794 30.82 8.91 19.06
N PHE A 795 29.70 8.18 18.91
CA PHE A 795 29.36 7.48 17.67
C PHE A 795 28.54 8.33 16.69
N PHE A 796 28.06 9.51 17.08
CA PHE A 796 27.22 10.37 16.28
C PHE A 796 27.90 11.67 15.78
N ASN A 797 29.19 11.89 16.09
CA ASN A 797 30.02 12.97 15.49
C ASN A 797 30.85 12.49 14.32
#